data_798d17c2371f58b09a10cce924452600
#
_entry.id   798d17c2371f58b09a10cce924452600
#
_cell.length_a   1.000
_cell.length_b   1.000
_cell.length_c   1.000
_cell.angle_alpha   90.00
_cell.angle_beta   90.00
_cell.angle_gamma   90.00
#
_symmetry.space_group_name_H-M   'P 1'
#
loop_
_entity.id
_entity.type
_entity.pdbx_description
1 polymer ?
#
loop_
_entity_poly.entity_id
_entity_poly.type
_entity_poly.pdbx_seq_one_letter_code
_entity_poly.pdbx_strand_id
1 'polypeptide(L)'
;MGNNFKKFTLLFLASTLLCACSGANSSNAQSSKQSNSQASSQEPVSSKESTTSEVSSSNVSSSSSEASSSTTNSEPYRPSNVTYENLNYQDTKPTYSMPEDKVTLQSNNTTCANHSLTQESIIKEATIIERGIKRYKCPNCDGFNDEWYYDINECGFENATYAYDGHERTLLLSGMLPLGVSVKYSNNTLTEIGSKEATASLYDSDNHLLKTLTAKLTIVENIGFANFRVTTETGQDPNYKEKEEYTKMTLTVDNCPDAYKKNNLSGGIRVRGNSTNQDQVTKRAWRFKFDSKTNLMGLNGGKKFKSWVIMADYFDQSMFRNASAWLMGKSLFEYSNNHSSDFQHVNLYMNGEYRGIYLLGEQQQCKEGRFNINEPEEGDKSLDVGYLVEIDGLVLQGKSDGDYTFTIGGSGGGMWGGGNSKGYVVKSDLYDQSQGEYIKKYMTNVFTILENAVKTGSSKKLQTLDENHDLIVSPYDNEYDTLNAVIDLDSLFKTYVLQEYMKNYDVGWGSFYIFVDFSKNSVHPRLTFGGPWDFDWSSGNASSGGGGGWGQPAGGSSSGFINQTSGTFINNSQASNSMTFNNPWLADLGKASFFNEMIKKYYTVFAQSEIIQSVYNYTTYETVAFGGEFARNYEKWGTLNGTEVTMYTRSDIVKNYKEHKDAVIFYLNWMKERKDYMDSTYLLK
;
A
#
# COMPACT_ATOMS: atom_id res chain seq x y z
N MET A 1 10.67 34.12 -29.50
CA MET A 1 12.09 34.12 -29.80
C MET A 1 12.67 32.95 -29.04
N GLY A 2 12.76 31.92 -29.65
CA GLY A 2 13.75 31.11 -30.28
C GLY A 2 13.96 29.83 -29.45
N ASN A 3 13.20 28.81 -29.76
CA ASN A 3 13.31 27.45 -29.23
C ASN A 3 14.48 26.70 -29.83
N ASN A 4 15.20 25.97 -29.03
CA ASN A 4 16.10 24.92 -29.51
C ASN A 4 15.65 23.56 -28.98
N PHE A 5 14.92 22.84 -29.83
CA PHE A 5 14.73 21.40 -29.74
C PHE A 5 15.96 20.67 -30.27
N LYS A 6 16.60 19.84 -29.47
CA LYS A 6 17.58 18.88 -29.97
C LYS A 6 16.91 17.50 -30.06
N LYS A 7 16.55 17.11 -31.27
CA LYS A 7 16.22 15.71 -31.63
C LYS A 7 17.52 14.95 -31.79
N PHE A 8 17.63 13.82 -31.07
CA PHE A 8 18.61 12.79 -31.41
C PHE A 8 17.90 11.70 -32.21
N THR A 9 18.30 11.61 -33.49
CA THR A 9 17.90 10.56 -34.41
C THR A 9 18.92 9.43 -34.30
N LEU A 10 18.49 8.23 -33.88
CA LEU A 10 19.29 7.00 -34.02
C LEU A 10 18.76 6.20 -35.20
N LEU A 11 19.60 6.07 -36.21
CA LEU A 11 19.43 5.15 -37.34
C LEU A 11 19.58 3.70 -36.87
N PHE A 12 18.61 2.87 -37.17
CA PHE A 12 18.80 1.40 -37.19
C PHE A 12 18.63 0.90 -38.64
N LEU A 13 19.68 0.26 -39.12
CA LEU A 13 19.70 -0.48 -40.38
C LEU A 13 18.85 -1.74 -40.27
N ALA A 14 17.96 -1.92 -41.20
CA ALA A 14 17.23 -3.15 -41.44
C ALA A 14 18.10 -4.13 -42.23
N SER A 15 18.13 -5.39 -41.81
CA SER A 15 18.46 -6.51 -42.68
C SER A 15 17.35 -7.54 -42.63
N THR A 16 16.64 -7.60 -43.76
CA THR A 16 15.64 -8.56 -44.15
C THR A 16 16.24 -9.93 -44.41
N LEU A 17 15.60 -10.98 -43.87
CA LEU A 17 15.59 -12.30 -44.58
C LEU A 17 14.21 -12.94 -44.43
N LEU A 18 13.57 -13.09 -45.57
CA LEU A 18 12.38 -13.90 -45.79
C LEU A 18 12.74 -15.41 -45.66
N CYS A 19 11.84 -16.19 -45.04
CA CYS A 19 11.41 -17.44 -45.69
C CYS A 19 10.04 -17.88 -45.19
N ALA A 20 9.26 -18.30 -46.15
CA ALA A 20 7.83 -18.55 -46.10
C ALA A 20 7.50 -20.02 -45.83
N CYS A 21 6.19 -20.22 -45.59
CA CYS A 21 5.31 -21.33 -45.96
C CYS A 21 4.89 -22.35 -44.88
N SER A 22 3.61 -22.24 -44.56
CA SER A 22 2.52 -23.25 -44.71
C SER A 22 2.58 -24.44 -43.72
N GLY A 23 1.54 -24.81 -43.06
CA GLY A 23 0.16 -24.89 -43.23
C GLY A 23 -0.40 -26.05 -42.41
N ALA A 24 -1.58 -25.88 -41.89
CA ALA A 24 -2.67 -26.83 -41.70
C ALA A 24 -2.65 -27.96 -40.64
N ASN A 25 -3.57 -27.79 -39.72
CA ASN A 25 -4.67 -28.68 -39.28
C ASN A 25 -4.45 -30.04 -38.58
N SER A 26 -5.13 -30.04 -37.43
CA SER A 26 -6.18 -31.00 -37.00
C SER A 26 -5.80 -32.16 -36.08
N SER A 27 -6.46 -32.11 -34.95
CA SER A 27 -7.29 -33.13 -34.30
C SER A 27 -6.70 -34.37 -33.62
N ASN A 28 -7.08 -34.47 -32.38
CA ASN A 28 -7.69 -35.60 -31.66
C ASN A 28 -6.86 -36.79 -31.13
N ALA A 29 -7.08 -36.94 -29.84
CA ALA A 29 -7.54 -38.15 -29.13
C ALA A 29 -6.56 -39.21 -28.62
N GLN A 30 -6.60 -39.27 -27.29
CA GLN A 30 -6.78 -40.44 -26.42
C GLN A 30 -5.76 -41.60 -26.39
N SER A 31 -5.44 -41.85 -25.14
CA SER A 31 -5.53 -43.12 -24.39
C SER A 31 -4.26 -43.93 -24.13
N SER A 32 -3.95 -43.99 -22.85
CA SER A 32 -3.88 -45.16 -21.96
C SER A 32 -2.73 -46.16 -22.05
N LYS A 33 -2.33 -46.49 -20.81
CA LYS A 33 -1.81 -47.77 -20.25
C LYS A 33 -0.29 -47.91 -20.16
N GLN A 34 0.17 -47.87 -18.92
CA GLN A 34 0.54 -48.95 -17.98
C GLN A 34 1.60 -49.96 -18.46
N SER A 35 2.68 -50.07 -17.73
CA SER A 35 3.06 -51.24 -16.92
C SER A 35 4.50 -51.16 -16.37
N ASN A 36 4.64 -51.24 -15.11
CA ASN A 36 5.36 -52.18 -14.23
C ASN A 36 6.69 -52.78 -14.67
N SER A 37 7.69 -52.66 -13.75
CA SER A 37 8.33 -53.75 -12.96
C SER A 37 9.63 -53.21 -12.33
N GLN A 38 9.78 -53.18 -11.00
CA GLN A 38 10.37 -54.15 -10.08
C GLN A 38 11.80 -54.55 -10.51
N ALA A 39 12.81 -54.57 -9.69
CA ALA A 39 13.08 -54.88 -8.31
C ALA A 39 14.62 -54.65 -8.09
N SER A 40 15.03 -54.37 -7.00
CA SER A 40 15.52 -55.05 -5.78
C SER A 40 17.02 -54.87 -5.54
N SER A 41 17.29 -54.48 -4.35
CA SER A 41 18.17 -55.04 -3.27
C SER A 41 19.65 -54.79 -3.41
N GLN A 42 20.40 -54.41 -2.40
CA GLN A 42 20.56 -54.77 -1.02
C GLN A 42 21.70 -53.95 -0.41
N GLU A 43 21.56 -53.59 0.81
CA GLU A 43 22.66 -53.29 1.76
C GLU A 43 23.44 -54.58 2.10
N PRO A 44 24.61 -54.53 2.75
CA PRO A 44 24.68 -54.31 4.18
C PRO A 44 26.02 -53.69 4.74
N VAL A 45 25.90 -52.93 5.79
CA VAL A 45 26.31 -53.08 7.22
C VAL A 45 27.79 -53.31 7.58
N SER A 46 28.20 -52.55 8.56
CA SER A 46 29.00 -52.77 9.76
C SER A 46 30.38 -52.10 9.73
N SER A 47 30.75 -51.36 10.67
CA SER A 47 30.81 -51.29 12.14
C SER A 47 32.20 -50.97 12.62
N LYS A 48 32.23 -50.12 13.65
CA LYS A 48 33.11 -50.10 14.83
C LYS A 48 34.38 -49.27 14.85
N GLU A 49 34.31 -48.31 15.74
CA GLU A 49 35.04 -48.12 17.04
C GLU A 49 36.51 -47.78 16.97
N SER A 50 36.83 -46.70 17.49
CA SER A 50 37.23 -46.15 18.81
C SER A 50 38.72 -45.88 18.89
N THR A 51 39.18 -44.80 19.40
CA THR A 51 39.67 -44.42 20.72
C THR A 51 40.63 -43.26 20.67
N THR A 52 40.36 -42.35 21.56
CA THR A 52 41.20 -41.40 22.33
C THR A 52 42.71 -41.35 22.13
N SER A 53 43.27 -40.13 22.10
CA SER A 53 44.16 -39.60 23.13
C SER A 53 44.69 -38.20 22.85
N GLU A 54 44.76 -37.42 23.92
CA GLU A 54 45.37 -36.10 24.06
C GLU A 54 46.88 -36.15 23.79
N VAL A 55 47.49 -35.00 23.42
CA VAL A 55 48.59 -34.34 24.14
C VAL A 55 49.07 -33.08 23.40
N SER A 56 49.18 -32.04 24.18
CA SER A 56 49.68 -30.68 24.13
C SER A 56 50.93 -30.31 23.31
N SER A 57 50.92 -29.02 22.96
CA SER A 57 51.95 -27.97 23.00
C SER A 57 52.99 -27.86 21.89
N SER A 58 53.05 -26.71 21.26
CA SER A 58 54.02 -25.61 21.41
C SER A 58 54.19 -24.79 20.12
N ASN A 59 54.38 -23.50 20.31
CA ASN A 59 54.66 -22.44 19.36
C ASN A 59 55.78 -22.73 18.35
N VAL A 60 55.59 -22.24 17.11
CA VAL A 60 56.58 -21.44 16.38
C VAL A 60 55.92 -20.59 15.30
N SER A 61 56.23 -19.30 15.31
CA SER A 61 55.90 -18.29 14.31
C SER A 61 56.64 -18.48 12.99
N SER A 62 55.89 -18.34 11.86
CA SER A 62 56.50 -17.87 10.61
C SER A 62 55.45 -17.27 9.71
N SER A 63 55.69 -16.04 9.29
CA SER A 63 54.92 -15.22 8.36
C SER A 63 54.94 -15.79 6.94
N SER A 64 53.77 -15.98 6.34
CA SER A 64 53.60 -15.96 4.89
C SER A 64 52.23 -15.44 4.53
N SER A 65 52.21 -14.38 3.71
CA SER A 65 51.06 -13.75 3.15
C SER A 65 50.37 -14.67 2.16
N GLU A 66 49.16 -15.16 2.49
CA GLU A 66 48.24 -15.74 1.54
C GLU A 66 46.93 -14.96 1.58
N ALA A 67 46.48 -14.57 0.38
CA ALA A 67 45.21 -13.93 0.17
C ALA A 67 44.07 -14.87 0.57
N SER A 68 43.45 -14.63 1.73
CA SER A 68 42.28 -15.38 2.16
C SER A 68 41.01 -14.82 1.49
N SER A 69 40.42 -15.62 0.62
CA SER A 69 39.03 -15.46 0.22
C SER A 69 38.14 -15.62 1.48
N SER A 70 37.69 -14.53 2.08
CA SER A 70 36.78 -14.59 3.21
C SER A 70 35.39 -14.97 2.70
N THR A 71 35.05 -16.24 2.75
CA THR A 71 33.68 -16.69 2.89
C THR A 71 33.22 -16.26 4.28
N THR A 72 32.58 -15.11 4.40
CA THR A 72 31.93 -14.71 5.63
C THR A 72 30.71 -15.62 5.85
N ASN A 73 30.91 -16.68 6.64
CA ASN A 73 29.79 -17.32 7.31
C ASN A 73 29.14 -16.25 8.18
N SER A 74 27.98 -15.74 7.78
CA SER A 74 27.14 -14.94 8.65
C SER A 74 26.72 -15.83 9.80
N GLU A 75 27.10 -15.49 11.03
CA GLU A 75 26.52 -16.15 12.20
C GLU A 75 24.99 -16.02 12.14
N PRO A 76 24.24 -17.05 12.54
CA PRO A 76 22.80 -16.96 12.59
C PRO A 76 22.39 -15.80 13.50
N TYR A 77 21.40 -15.02 13.03
CA TYR A 77 20.82 -13.92 13.77
C TYR A 77 20.32 -14.40 15.15
N ARG A 78 20.59 -13.63 16.21
CA ARG A 78 20.06 -13.87 17.55
C ARG A 78 19.08 -12.76 17.91
N PRO A 79 17.87 -13.12 18.42
CA PRO A 79 16.90 -12.14 18.90
C PRO A 79 17.54 -11.15 19.87
N SER A 80 17.10 -9.89 19.81
CA SER A 80 17.53 -8.83 20.74
C SER A 80 16.91 -9.03 22.13
N ASN A 81 17.39 -8.26 23.12
CA ASN A 81 16.81 -8.24 24.47
C ASN A 81 15.54 -7.39 24.59
N VAL A 82 14.82 -7.11 23.49
CA VAL A 82 13.53 -6.41 23.51
C VAL A 82 12.51 -7.29 24.19
N THR A 83 11.83 -6.77 25.22
CA THR A 83 10.78 -7.51 25.90
C THR A 83 9.44 -7.29 25.23
N TYR A 84 8.72 -8.37 24.94
CA TYR A 84 7.42 -8.35 24.28
C TYR A 84 6.36 -7.60 25.09
N GLU A 85 6.41 -7.69 26.43
CA GLU A 85 5.43 -7.07 27.31
C GLU A 85 5.29 -5.56 27.11
N ASN A 86 6.38 -4.90 26.75
CA ASN A 86 6.40 -3.45 26.48
C ASN A 86 5.77 -3.06 25.14
N LEU A 87 5.49 -4.04 24.28
CA LEU A 87 4.99 -3.85 22.92
C LEU A 87 3.66 -4.58 22.65
N ASN A 88 3.09 -5.23 23.67
CA ASN A 88 1.83 -5.97 23.54
C ASN A 88 0.62 -5.02 23.50
N TYR A 89 0.42 -4.38 22.36
CA TYR A 89 -0.72 -3.49 22.12
C TYR A 89 -1.94 -4.30 21.70
N GLN A 90 -3.08 -3.98 22.31
CA GLN A 90 -4.37 -4.60 21.98
C GLN A 90 -5.34 -3.54 21.50
N ASP A 91 -5.98 -3.81 20.38
CA ASP A 91 -7.06 -2.99 19.85
C ASP A 91 -8.36 -3.29 20.61
N THR A 92 -9.07 -2.23 20.99
CA THR A 92 -10.41 -2.33 21.57
C THR A 92 -11.43 -2.17 20.45
N LYS A 93 -12.05 -3.28 20.06
CA LYS A 93 -13.10 -3.27 19.02
C LYS A 93 -14.33 -2.52 19.52
N PRO A 94 -14.89 -1.62 18.72
CA PRO A 94 -16.14 -0.95 19.06
C PRO A 94 -17.29 -1.94 18.99
N THR A 95 -18.23 -1.78 19.94
CA THR A 95 -19.54 -2.44 19.86
C THR A 95 -20.45 -1.55 19.02
N TYR A 96 -20.94 -2.07 17.91
CA TYR A 96 -21.84 -1.35 17.02
C TYR A 96 -23.16 -2.12 16.89
N SER A 97 -24.27 -1.44 17.11
CA SER A 97 -25.63 -1.97 16.86
C SER A 97 -26.09 -1.46 15.50
N MET A 98 -26.49 -2.36 14.62
CA MET A 98 -27.08 -1.96 13.34
C MET A 98 -28.26 -1.01 13.58
N PRO A 99 -28.32 0.13 12.89
CA PRO A 99 -29.51 0.97 12.95
C PRO A 99 -30.71 0.18 12.40
N GLU A 100 -31.90 0.51 12.91
CA GLU A 100 -33.14 -0.04 12.34
C GLU A 100 -33.23 0.37 10.85
N ASP A 101 -33.44 -0.63 10.00
CA ASP A 101 -33.58 -0.38 8.57
C ASP A 101 -34.88 0.39 8.30
N LYS A 102 -34.77 1.50 7.59
CA LYS A 102 -35.92 2.27 7.11
C LYS A 102 -36.70 1.58 5.98
N VAL A 103 -36.09 0.53 5.40
CA VAL A 103 -36.65 -0.24 4.29
C VAL A 103 -37.39 -1.45 4.84
N THR A 104 -38.65 -1.60 4.50
CA THR A 104 -39.45 -2.77 4.84
C THR A 104 -39.23 -3.86 3.79
N LEU A 105 -38.76 -5.05 4.20
CA LEU A 105 -38.72 -6.22 3.34
C LEU A 105 -40.13 -6.58 2.87
N GLN A 106 -40.28 -6.92 1.61
CA GLN A 106 -41.55 -7.26 1.00
C GLN A 106 -41.66 -8.78 0.81
N SER A 107 -42.88 -9.29 0.89
CA SER A 107 -43.18 -10.67 0.55
C SER A 107 -44.56 -10.77 -0.08
N ASN A 108 -44.72 -11.78 -0.93
CA ASN A 108 -46.04 -12.18 -1.47
C ASN A 108 -46.20 -13.69 -1.26
N ASN A 109 -47.18 -14.06 -0.45
CA ASN A 109 -47.42 -15.45 -0.05
C ASN A 109 -48.26 -16.24 -1.05
N THR A 110 -48.39 -15.77 -2.31
CA THR A 110 -49.06 -16.55 -3.37
C THR A 110 -48.36 -17.87 -3.58
N THR A 111 -49.11 -18.96 -3.53
CA THR A 111 -48.54 -20.31 -3.69
C THR A 111 -49.20 -21.05 -4.84
N CYS A 112 -48.49 -21.98 -5.46
CA CYS A 112 -48.93 -22.84 -6.54
C CYS A 112 -48.54 -24.32 -6.28
N ALA A 113 -48.98 -25.25 -7.11
CA ALA A 113 -48.76 -26.68 -6.90
C ALA A 113 -47.26 -27.06 -6.77
N ASN A 114 -46.38 -26.34 -7.46
CA ASN A 114 -44.91 -26.52 -7.41
C ASN A 114 -44.23 -25.25 -6.86
N HIS A 115 -44.72 -24.74 -5.71
CA HIS A 115 -44.19 -23.55 -5.11
C HIS A 115 -42.76 -23.79 -4.59
N SER A 116 -41.82 -22.99 -5.08
CA SER A 116 -40.43 -22.98 -4.61
C SER A 116 -39.80 -21.63 -4.94
N LEU A 117 -39.25 -20.93 -3.95
CA LEU A 117 -38.58 -19.61 -4.11
C LEU A 117 -37.13 -19.83 -4.56
N THR A 118 -36.94 -20.12 -5.84
CA THR A 118 -35.62 -20.50 -6.41
C THR A 118 -35.01 -19.47 -7.37
N GLN A 119 -35.82 -18.50 -7.85
CA GLN A 119 -35.30 -17.45 -8.72
C GLN A 119 -34.80 -16.28 -7.88
N GLU A 120 -33.48 -16.11 -7.81
CA GLU A 120 -32.81 -14.99 -7.11
C GLU A 120 -32.69 -13.78 -8.05
N SER A 121 -32.97 -12.60 -7.50
CA SER A 121 -32.68 -11.31 -8.14
C SER A 121 -32.27 -10.29 -7.08
N ILE A 122 -31.36 -9.38 -7.42
CA ILE A 122 -30.93 -8.31 -6.52
C ILE A 122 -31.89 -7.14 -6.68
N ILE A 123 -32.46 -6.68 -5.57
CA ILE A 123 -33.33 -5.50 -5.48
C ILE A 123 -32.52 -4.28 -5.07
N LYS A 124 -31.55 -4.46 -4.15
CA LYS A 124 -30.60 -3.45 -3.71
C LYS A 124 -29.25 -4.12 -3.54
N GLU A 125 -28.20 -3.56 -4.17
CA GLU A 125 -26.83 -4.04 -3.98
C GLU A 125 -26.39 -3.81 -2.53
N ALA A 126 -25.66 -4.80 -1.98
CA ALA A 126 -24.97 -4.64 -0.71
C ALA A 126 -23.65 -3.89 -0.94
N THR A 127 -23.24 -3.15 0.08
CA THR A 127 -21.93 -2.49 0.14
C THR A 127 -21.28 -2.80 1.50
N ILE A 128 -20.03 -2.40 1.66
CA ILE A 128 -19.33 -2.56 2.95
C ILE A 128 -20.03 -1.80 4.10
N ILE A 129 -20.82 -0.77 3.79
CA ILE A 129 -21.48 0.09 4.77
C ILE A 129 -23.00 -0.09 4.85
N GLU A 130 -23.59 -0.90 3.97
CA GLU A 130 -25.04 -1.11 3.94
C GLU A 130 -25.37 -2.52 3.44
N ARG A 131 -26.40 -3.13 4.07
CA ARG A 131 -26.97 -4.38 3.60
C ARG A 131 -27.69 -4.22 2.26
N GLY A 132 -27.60 -5.22 1.40
CA GLY A 132 -28.40 -5.35 0.20
C GLY A 132 -29.70 -6.12 0.43
N ILE A 133 -30.54 -6.15 -0.59
CA ILE A 133 -31.80 -6.91 -0.60
C ILE A 133 -31.81 -7.84 -1.80
N LYS A 134 -31.97 -9.14 -1.53
CA LYS A 134 -32.22 -10.17 -2.54
C LYS A 134 -33.70 -10.55 -2.52
N ARG A 135 -34.26 -10.76 -3.69
CA ARG A 135 -35.62 -11.30 -3.85
C ARG A 135 -35.56 -12.71 -4.41
N TYR A 136 -36.18 -13.60 -3.71
CA TYR A 136 -36.39 -14.98 -4.13
C TYR A 136 -37.81 -15.14 -4.65
N LYS A 137 -38.00 -15.51 -5.93
CA LYS A 137 -39.30 -15.71 -6.57
C LYS A 137 -39.60 -17.16 -6.87
N CYS A 138 -40.87 -17.49 -6.87
CA CYS A 138 -41.35 -18.75 -7.41
C CYS A 138 -41.41 -18.67 -8.96
N PRO A 139 -40.81 -19.62 -9.71
CA PRO A 139 -40.90 -19.64 -11.17
C PRO A 139 -42.29 -19.97 -11.70
N ASN A 140 -43.20 -20.47 -10.85
CA ASN A 140 -44.51 -20.96 -11.26
C ASN A 140 -45.71 -20.11 -10.79
N CYS A 141 -45.45 -19.10 -9.94
CA CYS A 141 -46.47 -18.15 -9.47
C CYS A 141 -45.86 -16.83 -9.03
N ASP A 142 -46.66 -15.85 -8.62
CA ASP A 142 -46.21 -14.51 -8.21
C ASP A 142 -45.67 -14.47 -6.76
N GLY A 143 -45.49 -15.62 -6.13
CA GLY A 143 -44.96 -15.67 -4.75
C GLY A 143 -43.49 -15.25 -4.71
N PHE A 144 -43.15 -14.42 -3.75
CA PHE A 144 -41.75 -14.01 -3.50
C PHE A 144 -41.50 -13.66 -2.03
N ASN A 145 -40.22 -13.65 -1.64
CA ASN A 145 -39.73 -13.19 -0.36
C ASN A 145 -38.46 -12.36 -0.55
N ASP A 146 -38.36 -11.24 0.15
CA ASP A 146 -37.15 -10.39 0.18
C ASP A 146 -36.33 -10.75 1.44
N GLU A 147 -35.02 -10.84 1.28
CA GLU A 147 -34.08 -11.14 2.36
C GLU A 147 -32.90 -10.16 2.36
N TRP A 148 -32.40 -9.82 3.54
CA TRP A 148 -31.16 -9.07 3.69
C TRP A 148 -29.96 -9.94 3.34
N TYR A 149 -28.95 -9.31 2.73
CA TYR A 149 -27.64 -9.95 2.55
C TYR A 149 -26.50 -8.94 2.73
N TYR A 150 -25.31 -9.48 3.04
CA TYR A 150 -24.08 -8.70 3.23
C TYR A 150 -23.12 -8.92 2.07
N ASP A 151 -22.38 -7.90 1.69
CA ASP A 151 -21.21 -8.05 0.82
C ASP A 151 -20.00 -8.44 1.66
N ILE A 152 -19.69 -9.73 1.66
CA ILE A 152 -18.56 -10.31 2.39
C ILE A 152 -17.36 -10.61 1.50
N ASN A 153 -17.24 -9.89 0.38
CA ASN A 153 -16.16 -10.08 -0.59
C ASN A 153 -14.95 -9.19 -0.31
N GLU A 154 -15.11 -8.14 0.50
CA GLU A 154 -14.03 -7.22 0.84
C GLU A 154 -13.15 -7.68 2.02
N CYS A 155 -13.16 -8.96 2.32
CA CYS A 155 -12.26 -9.55 3.31
C CYS A 155 -11.78 -10.94 2.90
N GLY A 156 -10.60 -11.30 3.40
CA GLY A 156 -9.96 -12.58 3.18
C GLY A 156 -9.30 -13.13 4.44
N PHE A 157 -8.93 -14.40 4.40
CA PHE A 157 -8.13 -15.03 5.44
C PHE A 157 -6.96 -15.72 4.75
N GLU A 158 -5.77 -15.12 4.88
CA GLU A 158 -4.61 -15.46 4.07
C GLU A 158 -3.57 -16.22 4.86
N ASN A 159 -2.80 -17.07 4.16
CA ASN A 159 -1.68 -17.76 4.78
C ASN A 159 -0.62 -16.76 5.27
N ALA A 160 -0.10 -16.97 6.48
CA ALA A 160 0.99 -16.17 7.02
C ALA A 160 2.14 -17.05 7.50
N THR A 161 3.36 -16.54 7.34
CA THR A 161 4.59 -17.17 7.83
C THR A 161 5.37 -16.16 8.66
N TYR A 162 5.71 -16.54 9.87
CA TYR A 162 6.50 -15.74 10.81
C TYR A 162 7.83 -16.44 11.13
N ALA A 163 8.87 -15.66 11.39
CA ALA A 163 10.09 -16.15 11.97
C ALA A 163 9.91 -16.37 13.48
N TYR A 164 10.48 -17.45 14.01
CA TYR A 164 10.38 -17.79 15.42
C TYR A 164 11.12 -16.76 16.30
N ASP A 165 10.42 -16.31 17.34
CA ASP A 165 10.97 -15.39 18.35
C ASP A 165 10.53 -15.75 19.79
N GLY A 166 9.90 -16.92 19.97
CA GLY A 166 9.43 -17.41 21.25
C GLY A 166 8.09 -16.88 21.72
N HIS A 167 7.38 -16.08 20.89
CA HIS A 167 6.09 -15.49 21.25
C HIS A 167 4.96 -16.00 20.36
N GLU A 168 3.74 -15.99 20.91
CA GLU A 168 2.55 -16.38 20.19
C GLU A 168 2.28 -15.45 18.99
N ARG A 169 1.99 -16.04 17.84
CA ARG A 169 1.54 -15.37 16.62
C ARG A 169 0.09 -15.65 16.37
N THR A 170 -0.64 -14.63 15.98
CA THR A 170 -2.08 -14.68 15.71
C THR A 170 -2.34 -14.38 14.25
N LEU A 171 -3.07 -15.24 13.57
CA LEU A 171 -3.57 -15.01 12.22
C LEU A 171 -4.91 -14.31 12.30
N LEU A 172 -5.03 -13.15 11.65
CA LEU A 172 -6.23 -12.33 11.63
C LEU A 172 -6.78 -12.23 10.21
N LEU A 173 -8.06 -11.90 10.12
CA LEU A 173 -8.73 -11.58 8.86
C LEU A 173 -8.08 -10.32 8.24
N SER A 174 -7.86 -10.34 6.93
CA SER A 174 -7.47 -9.17 6.15
C SER A 174 -8.70 -8.51 5.50
N GLY A 175 -8.57 -7.23 5.11
CA GLY A 175 -9.67 -6.50 4.51
C GLY A 175 -10.65 -5.92 5.52
N MET A 176 -11.84 -5.58 5.03
CA MET A 176 -12.88 -4.88 5.79
C MET A 176 -14.08 -5.79 6.04
N LEU A 177 -14.57 -5.79 7.28
CA LEU A 177 -15.83 -6.44 7.63
C LEU A 177 -17.00 -5.48 7.40
N PRO A 178 -18.04 -5.88 6.65
CA PRO A 178 -19.24 -5.06 6.49
C PRO A 178 -19.87 -4.68 7.83
N LEU A 179 -20.53 -3.55 7.88
CA LEU A 179 -21.28 -3.13 9.07
C LEU A 179 -22.25 -4.23 9.52
N GLY A 180 -22.16 -4.60 10.82
CA GLY A 180 -22.98 -5.65 11.42
C GLY A 180 -22.47 -7.06 11.22
N VAL A 181 -21.31 -7.26 10.58
CA VAL A 181 -20.65 -8.56 10.46
C VAL A 181 -19.55 -8.68 11.51
N SER A 182 -19.48 -9.83 12.16
CA SER A 182 -18.45 -10.18 13.14
C SER A 182 -17.68 -11.44 12.72
N VAL A 183 -16.47 -11.62 13.26
CA VAL A 183 -15.64 -12.80 13.02
C VAL A 183 -15.38 -13.58 14.31
N LYS A 184 -15.40 -14.91 14.23
CA LYS A 184 -14.95 -15.82 15.29
C LYS A 184 -13.84 -16.70 14.74
N TYR A 185 -12.75 -16.81 15.49
CA TYR A 185 -11.59 -17.58 15.09
C TYR A 185 -11.52 -18.94 15.80
N SER A 186 -10.90 -19.89 15.11
CA SER A 186 -10.50 -21.18 15.69
C SER A 186 -9.10 -21.54 15.20
N ASN A 187 -8.26 -22.00 16.09
CA ASN A 187 -6.90 -22.43 15.81
C ASN A 187 -5.98 -21.37 15.18
N ASN A 188 -6.29 -20.09 15.33
CA ASN A 188 -5.58 -19.00 14.66
C ASN A 188 -4.32 -18.50 15.39
N THR A 189 -3.85 -19.22 16.43
CA THR A 189 -2.62 -18.87 17.15
C THR A 189 -1.60 -20.01 17.13
N LEU A 190 -0.31 -19.67 17.12
CA LEU A 190 0.82 -20.61 17.13
C LEU A 190 2.02 -19.95 17.80
N THR A 191 2.78 -20.70 18.62
CA THR A 191 3.99 -20.21 19.30
C THR A 191 5.25 -20.94 18.79
N GLU A 192 5.14 -22.25 18.59
CA GLU A 192 6.29 -23.10 18.24
C GLU A 192 6.49 -23.21 16.73
N ILE A 193 7.71 -23.53 16.31
CA ILE A 193 8.02 -23.82 14.90
C ILE A 193 7.12 -24.94 14.40
N GLY A 194 6.45 -24.69 13.28
CA GLY A 194 5.50 -25.62 12.69
C GLY A 194 4.43 -24.91 11.87
N SER A 195 3.35 -25.62 11.57
CA SER A 195 2.22 -25.10 10.81
C SER A 195 0.90 -25.60 11.36
N LYS A 196 -0.12 -24.76 11.26
CA LYS A 196 -1.47 -25.04 11.73
C LYS A 196 -2.50 -24.45 10.77
N GLU A 197 -3.57 -25.18 10.50
CA GLU A 197 -4.72 -24.64 9.78
C GLU A 197 -5.61 -23.86 10.76
N ALA A 198 -5.93 -22.67 10.42
CA ALA A 198 -6.78 -21.74 11.15
C ALA A 198 -8.09 -21.52 10.42
N THR A 199 -9.13 -21.16 11.15
CA THR A 199 -10.47 -20.89 10.60
C THR A 199 -10.97 -19.53 11.09
N ALA A 200 -11.56 -18.75 10.19
CA ALA A 200 -12.31 -17.53 10.48
C ALA A 200 -13.76 -17.72 10.01
N SER A 201 -14.71 -17.61 10.91
CA SER A 201 -16.14 -17.76 10.64
C SER A 201 -16.83 -16.43 10.80
N LEU A 202 -17.50 -15.95 9.74
CA LEU A 202 -18.19 -14.66 9.67
C LEU A 202 -19.67 -14.85 10.03
N TYR A 203 -20.18 -13.97 10.89
CA TYR A 203 -21.55 -14.00 11.38
C TYR A 203 -22.22 -12.65 11.21
N ASP A 204 -23.52 -12.66 10.91
CA ASP A 204 -24.35 -11.47 10.92
C ASP A 204 -24.70 -11.01 12.36
N SER A 205 -25.46 -9.90 12.47
CA SER A 205 -25.94 -9.36 13.76
C SER A 205 -26.85 -10.31 14.54
N ASP A 206 -27.51 -11.23 13.84
CA ASP A 206 -28.41 -12.24 14.43
C ASP A 206 -27.68 -13.56 14.72
N ASN A 207 -26.33 -13.54 14.57
CA ASN A 207 -25.45 -14.68 14.78
C ASN A 207 -25.69 -15.86 13.83
N HIS A 208 -26.20 -15.60 12.60
CA HIS A 208 -26.22 -16.59 11.53
C HIS A 208 -24.85 -16.64 10.84
N LEU A 209 -24.38 -17.85 10.56
CA LEU A 209 -23.14 -18.07 9.85
C LEU A 209 -23.29 -17.64 8.38
N LEU A 210 -22.47 -16.66 7.95
CA LEU A 210 -22.43 -16.18 6.57
C LEU A 210 -21.41 -16.93 5.71
N LYS A 211 -20.18 -17.11 6.26
CA LYS A 211 -19.06 -17.71 5.52
C LYS A 211 -18.02 -18.25 6.50
N THR A 212 -17.34 -19.31 6.09
CA THR A 212 -16.15 -19.83 6.78
C THR A 212 -14.96 -19.78 5.83
N LEU A 213 -13.86 -19.22 6.31
CA LEU A 213 -12.58 -19.08 5.61
C LEU A 213 -11.53 -19.89 6.36
N THR A 214 -10.58 -20.49 5.62
CA THR A 214 -9.45 -21.23 6.18
C THR A 214 -8.13 -20.70 5.65
N ALA A 215 -7.11 -20.69 6.51
CA ALA A 215 -5.77 -20.30 6.12
C ALA A 215 -4.73 -21.00 6.99
N LYS A 216 -3.48 -21.00 6.55
CA LYS A 216 -2.37 -21.66 7.22
C LYS A 216 -1.50 -20.66 7.96
N LEU A 217 -1.36 -20.81 9.25
CA LEU A 217 -0.39 -20.11 10.08
C LEU A 217 0.87 -20.97 10.19
N THR A 218 2.03 -20.39 9.89
CA THR A 218 3.33 -21.08 9.90
C THR A 218 4.34 -20.26 10.70
N ILE A 219 5.13 -20.91 11.55
CA ILE A 219 6.32 -20.35 12.18
C ILE A 219 7.53 -21.17 11.70
N VAL A 220 8.55 -20.47 11.21
CA VAL A 220 9.81 -21.05 10.73
C VAL A 220 10.99 -20.56 11.57
N GLU A 221 12.15 -21.18 11.40
CA GLU A 221 13.39 -20.69 12.03
C GLU A 221 13.67 -19.24 11.63
N ASN A 222 14.09 -18.42 12.61
CA ASN A 222 14.48 -17.03 12.38
C ASN A 222 15.89 -16.98 11.80
N ILE A 223 15.98 -16.62 10.53
CA ILE A 223 17.25 -16.45 9.81
C ILE A 223 17.59 -14.97 9.57
N GLY A 224 16.83 -14.01 10.16
CA GLY A 224 16.98 -12.58 9.90
C GLY A 224 16.30 -12.12 8.60
N PHE A 225 16.49 -10.85 8.25
CA PHE A 225 16.00 -10.30 6.99
C PHE A 225 16.76 -10.81 5.78
N ALA A 226 16.10 -10.89 4.64
CA ALA A 226 16.72 -11.19 3.36
C ALA A 226 17.80 -10.14 3.03
N ASN A 227 18.93 -10.60 2.47
CA ASN A 227 20.01 -9.73 2.04
C ASN A 227 19.89 -9.41 0.55
N PHE A 228 19.80 -8.15 0.23
CA PHE A 228 19.84 -7.60 -1.12
C PHE A 228 21.24 -7.07 -1.39
N ARG A 229 22.03 -7.82 -2.18
CA ARG A 229 23.43 -7.49 -2.51
C ARG A 229 23.49 -6.91 -3.91
N VAL A 230 23.65 -5.60 -3.97
CA VAL A 230 23.81 -4.84 -5.21
C VAL A 230 25.29 -4.66 -5.50
N THR A 231 25.69 -4.99 -6.72
CA THR A 231 27.02 -4.68 -7.25
C THR A 231 26.83 -3.80 -8.49
N THR A 232 27.32 -2.56 -8.43
CA THR A 232 27.30 -1.63 -9.56
C THR A 232 28.46 -1.90 -10.51
N GLU A 233 28.29 -1.61 -11.80
CA GLU A 233 29.35 -1.76 -12.82
C GLU A 233 30.60 -0.94 -12.49
N THR A 234 30.41 0.21 -11.85
CA THR A 234 31.49 1.14 -11.48
C THR A 234 32.17 0.80 -10.16
N GLY A 235 31.57 -0.10 -9.35
CA GLY A 235 32.00 -0.34 -7.95
C GLY A 235 31.75 0.85 -7.02
N GLN A 236 31.05 1.88 -7.48
CA GLN A 236 30.66 3.07 -6.71
C GLN A 236 29.14 3.17 -6.59
N ASP A 237 28.66 3.86 -5.56
CA ASP A 237 27.24 4.17 -5.43
C ASP A 237 26.77 5.03 -6.61
N PRO A 238 25.50 4.88 -7.04
CA PRO A 238 24.93 5.76 -8.05
C PRO A 238 25.01 7.22 -7.64
N ASN A 239 25.27 8.09 -8.60
CA ASN A 239 25.32 9.54 -8.35
C ASN A 239 23.93 10.07 -8.01
N TYR A 240 23.73 10.47 -6.75
CA TYR A 240 22.42 10.96 -6.29
C TYR A 240 22.00 12.32 -6.90
N LYS A 241 22.93 13.06 -7.52
CA LYS A 241 22.65 14.32 -8.22
C LYS A 241 22.08 14.09 -9.63
N GLU A 242 22.28 12.90 -10.17
CA GLU A 242 21.79 12.47 -11.48
C GLU A 242 20.56 11.56 -11.29
N LYS A 243 19.51 12.15 -10.72
CA LYS A 243 18.31 11.43 -10.23
C LYS A 243 17.65 10.54 -11.28
N GLU A 244 17.70 10.90 -12.57
CA GLU A 244 17.04 10.15 -13.64
C GLU A 244 17.95 9.09 -14.30
N GLU A 245 19.25 9.09 -14.01
CA GLU A 245 20.20 8.18 -14.62
C GLU A 245 20.32 6.86 -13.86
N TYR A 246 20.24 5.76 -14.58
CA TYR A 246 20.43 4.43 -14.04
C TYR A 246 21.88 3.98 -14.15
N THR A 247 22.51 3.68 -13.04
CA THR A 247 23.79 2.97 -12.99
C THR A 247 23.51 1.47 -13.18
N LYS A 248 24.19 0.83 -14.12
CA LYS A 248 24.08 -0.62 -14.32
C LYS A 248 24.51 -1.37 -13.08
N MET A 249 23.77 -2.43 -12.75
CA MET A 249 24.02 -3.25 -11.56
C MET A 249 23.61 -4.70 -11.77
N THR A 250 24.08 -5.54 -10.85
CA THR A 250 23.52 -6.87 -10.59
C THR A 250 23.00 -6.93 -9.16
N LEU A 251 21.90 -7.67 -8.97
CA LEU A 251 21.32 -7.95 -7.65
C LEU A 251 21.40 -9.46 -7.35
N THR A 252 21.96 -9.80 -6.22
CA THR A 252 21.85 -11.13 -5.59
C THR A 252 20.98 -11.01 -4.36
N VAL A 253 20.02 -11.93 -4.18
CA VAL A 253 19.16 -12.02 -2.99
C VAL A 253 19.47 -13.35 -2.30
N ASP A 254 19.94 -13.27 -1.08
CA ASP A 254 20.27 -14.42 -0.22
C ASP A 254 19.65 -14.24 1.19
N ASN A 255 19.92 -15.17 2.09
CA ASN A 255 19.35 -15.21 3.44
C ASN A 255 17.81 -15.19 3.42
N CYS A 256 17.22 -15.98 2.53
CA CYS A 256 15.78 -16.13 2.37
C CYS A 256 15.46 -17.54 1.89
N PRO A 257 14.18 -17.98 1.92
CA PRO A 257 13.78 -19.25 1.33
C PRO A 257 14.23 -19.40 -0.12
N ASP A 258 14.59 -20.62 -0.53
CA ASP A 258 15.16 -20.90 -1.86
C ASP A 258 14.32 -20.39 -3.02
N ALA A 259 13.00 -20.40 -2.87
CA ALA A 259 12.06 -19.88 -3.88
C ALA A 259 12.27 -18.38 -4.19
N TYR A 260 12.82 -17.62 -3.25
CA TYR A 260 13.03 -16.18 -3.36
C TYR A 260 14.47 -15.78 -3.66
N LYS A 261 15.41 -16.71 -3.56
CA LYS A 261 16.83 -16.45 -3.90
C LYS A 261 16.96 -15.98 -5.34
N LYS A 262 17.86 -15.03 -5.56
CA LYS A 262 18.21 -14.51 -6.87
C LYS A 262 19.72 -14.46 -7.01
N ASN A 263 20.22 -14.81 -8.19
CA ASN A 263 21.65 -14.78 -8.48
C ASN A 263 21.89 -13.83 -9.66
N ASN A 264 22.60 -12.74 -9.42
CA ASN A 264 23.07 -11.80 -10.44
C ASN A 264 21.98 -11.32 -11.41
N LEU A 265 20.81 -10.89 -10.89
CA LEU A 265 19.80 -10.24 -11.71
C LEU A 265 20.33 -8.93 -12.28
N SER A 266 20.41 -8.83 -13.60
CA SER A 266 20.88 -7.64 -14.30
C SER A 266 19.82 -6.55 -14.35
N GLY A 267 20.26 -5.29 -14.27
CA GLY A 267 19.41 -4.12 -14.39
C GLY A 267 20.16 -2.84 -14.07
N GLY A 268 19.39 -1.82 -13.74
CA GLY A 268 19.89 -0.52 -13.29
C GLY A 268 19.35 -0.15 -11.92
N ILE A 269 20.13 0.63 -11.20
CA ILE A 269 19.75 1.24 -9.92
C ILE A 269 19.94 2.75 -10.01
N ARG A 270 19.02 3.51 -9.44
CA ARG A 270 19.14 4.97 -9.28
C ARG A 270 18.57 5.41 -7.94
N VAL A 271 18.96 6.61 -7.51
CA VAL A 271 18.32 7.24 -6.36
C VAL A 271 16.86 7.57 -6.68
N ARG A 272 16.02 7.61 -5.64
CA ARG A 272 14.64 8.07 -5.73
C ARG A 272 14.30 9.03 -4.58
N GLY A 273 13.17 9.74 -4.72
CA GLY A 273 12.65 10.71 -3.77
C GLY A 273 13.19 12.13 -4.02
N ASN A 274 12.51 13.12 -3.49
CA ASN A 274 12.92 14.52 -3.52
C ASN A 274 13.55 14.93 -2.19
N SER A 275 12.83 14.75 -1.08
CA SER A 275 13.31 15.04 0.28
C SER A 275 14.48 14.14 0.69
N THR A 276 14.42 12.86 0.34
CA THR A 276 15.47 11.87 0.65
C THR A 276 16.68 11.94 -0.29
N ASN A 277 16.68 12.85 -1.27
CA ASN A 277 17.80 13.03 -2.21
C ASN A 277 18.57 14.35 -2.01
N GLN A 278 18.51 14.92 -0.83
CA GLN A 278 19.27 16.14 -0.50
C GLN A 278 20.67 15.82 0.02
N ASP A 279 21.59 16.79 -0.05
CA ASP A 279 23.00 16.62 0.31
C ASP A 279 23.18 16.15 1.77
N GLN A 280 22.33 16.61 2.69
CA GLN A 280 22.38 16.26 4.11
C GLN A 280 21.78 14.89 4.45
N VAL A 281 21.12 14.22 3.50
CA VAL A 281 20.56 12.89 3.72
C VAL A 281 21.60 11.83 3.41
N THR A 282 21.97 11.06 4.42
CA THR A 282 23.04 10.06 4.31
C THR A 282 22.51 8.69 3.86
N LYS A 283 21.33 8.29 4.31
CA LYS A 283 20.67 7.03 3.91
C LYS A 283 19.60 7.30 2.86
N ARG A 284 19.86 6.95 1.60
CA ARG A 284 18.99 7.28 0.45
C ARG A 284 18.12 6.12 0.03
N ALA A 285 16.93 6.42 -0.47
CA ALA A 285 16.03 5.45 -1.09
C ALA A 285 16.45 5.19 -2.56
N TRP A 286 16.19 3.96 -3.04
CA TRP A 286 16.63 3.51 -4.35
C TRP A 286 15.48 2.94 -5.18
N ARG A 287 15.62 3.02 -6.50
CA ARG A 287 14.75 2.38 -7.48
C ARG A 287 15.56 1.42 -8.32
N PHE A 288 15.07 0.18 -8.42
CA PHE A 288 15.57 -0.83 -9.36
C PHE A 288 14.76 -0.82 -10.65
N LYS A 289 15.41 -1.05 -11.79
CA LYS A 289 14.79 -1.33 -13.07
C LYS A 289 15.53 -2.50 -13.73
N PHE A 290 14.99 -3.71 -13.59
CA PHE A 290 15.60 -4.92 -14.12
C PHE A 290 15.43 -5.03 -15.63
N ASP A 291 16.36 -5.71 -16.32
CA ASP A 291 16.29 -5.96 -17.76
C ASP A 291 15.08 -6.83 -18.11
N SER A 292 14.73 -7.77 -17.24
CA SER A 292 13.59 -8.67 -17.38
C SER A 292 12.63 -8.53 -16.18
N LYS A 293 11.33 -8.76 -16.41
CA LYS A 293 10.34 -8.80 -15.32
C LYS A 293 10.72 -9.88 -14.30
N THR A 294 10.82 -9.52 -13.04
CA THR A 294 11.13 -10.43 -11.93
C THR A 294 10.18 -10.18 -10.76
N ASN A 295 9.99 -11.21 -9.93
CA ASN A 295 9.37 -11.07 -8.62
C ASN A 295 10.46 -11.02 -7.55
N LEU A 296 10.29 -10.15 -6.57
CA LEU A 296 11.11 -10.07 -5.37
C LEU A 296 10.31 -10.53 -4.16
N MET A 297 10.85 -11.47 -3.41
CA MET A 297 10.35 -11.95 -2.11
C MET A 297 8.90 -12.50 -2.11
N GLY A 298 8.34 -12.84 -3.26
CA GLY A 298 6.95 -13.31 -3.35
C GLY A 298 5.90 -12.21 -3.32
N LEU A 299 6.28 -10.95 -3.18
CA LEU A 299 5.36 -9.82 -3.06
C LEU A 299 4.38 -9.76 -4.23
N ASN A 300 3.22 -9.15 -4.00
CA ASN A 300 2.12 -9.01 -4.94
C ASN A 300 1.71 -10.36 -5.56
N GLY A 301 1.50 -11.36 -4.70
CA GLY A 301 1.09 -12.71 -5.13
C GLY A 301 2.06 -13.37 -6.13
N GLY A 302 3.33 -13.00 -6.12
CA GLY A 302 4.35 -13.54 -7.03
C GLY A 302 4.36 -12.89 -8.42
N LYS A 303 3.58 -11.86 -8.70
CA LYS A 303 3.58 -11.12 -9.97
C LYS A 303 4.96 -10.54 -10.27
N LYS A 304 5.32 -10.47 -11.55
CA LYS A 304 6.67 -10.07 -12.00
C LYS A 304 6.65 -8.68 -12.63
N PHE A 305 7.52 -7.80 -12.15
CA PHE A 305 7.69 -6.43 -12.66
C PHE A 305 9.15 -6.11 -12.96
N LYS A 306 9.41 -5.12 -13.81
CA LYS A 306 10.78 -4.62 -14.03
C LYS A 306 11.22 -3.66 -12.92
N SER A 307 10.31 -2.85 -12.39
CA SER A 307 10.64 -1.78 -11.43
C SER A 307 10.19 -2.12 -10.01
N TRP A 308 11.10 -1.91 -9.06
CA TRP A 308 10.89 -2.08 -7.63
C TRP A 308 11.56 -0.93 -6.89
N VAL A 309 11.13 -0.65 -5.67
CA VAL A 309 11.72 0.39 -4.82
C VAL A 309 12.14 -0.18 -3.48
N ILE A 310 13.16 0.44 -2.89
CA ILE A 310 13.50 0.24 -1.49
C ILE A 310 13.54 1.60 -0.81
N MET A 311 12.60 1.79 0.16
CA MET A 311 12.46 3.01 0.94
C MET A 311 13.48 3.01 2.07
N ALA A 312 14.07 4.18 2.32
CA ALA A 312 15.10 4.29 3.35
C ALA A 312 14.55 4.48 4.77
N ASP A 313 13.32 4.98 4.88
CA ASP A 313 12.67 5.42 6.13
C ASP A 313 13.59 6.30 6.98
N TYR A 314 14.35 7.19 6.31
CA TYR A 314 15.37 8.02 6.94
C TYR A 314 14.78 9.01 7.95
N PHE A 315 13.57 9.51 7.68
CA PHE A 315 12.88 10.47 8.53
C PHE A 315 12.01 9.82 9.61
N ASP A 316 11.83 8.50 9.56
CA ASP A 316 11.04 7.73 10.52
C ASP A 316 11.91 6.79 11.36
N GLN A 317 12.16 7.15 12.60
CA GLN A 317 12.97 6.34 13.52
C GLN A 317 12.28 5.05 13.94
N SER A 318 10.97 4.94 13.79
CA SER A 318 10.29 3.65 13.98
C SER A 318 10.48 2.72 12.78
N MET A 319 10.67 3.25 11.57
CA MET A 319 10.70 2.54 10.29
C MET A 319 9.38 1.82 9.94
N PHE A 320 8.27 2.15 10.61
CA PHE A 320 6.99 1.44 10.44
C PHE A 320 5.86 2.30 9.88
N ARG A 321 5.99 3.62 9.75
CA ARG A 321 4.89 4.48 9.28
C ARG A 321 4.49 4.18 7.85
N ASN A 322 5.46 4.04 6.93
CA ASN A 322 5.20 3.62 5.55
C ASN A 322 4.64 2.18 5.50
N ALA A 323 5.28 1.25 6.20
CA ALA A 323 4.83 -0.15 6.28
C ALA A 323 3.39 -0.26 6.81
N SER A 324 3.06 0.48 7.86
CA SER A 324 1.70 0.50 8.44
C SER A 324 0.66 1.10 7.50
N ALA A 325 1.01 2.20 6.82
CA ALA A 325 0.11 2.80 5.83
C ALA A 325 -0.16 1.86 4.64
N TRP A 326 0.85 1.10 4.20
CA TRP A 326 0.66 0.09 3.16
C TRP A 326 -0.13 -1.12 3.66
N LEU A 327 0.09 -1.58 4.89
CA LEU A 327 -0.69 -2.66 5.50
C LEU A 327 -2.17 -2.27 5.65
N MET A 328 -2.45 -1.05 6.16
CA MET A 328 -3.81 -0.51 6.20
C MET A 328 -4.39 -0.37 4.79
N GLY A 329 -3.60 0.14 3.86
CA GLY A 329 -4.00 0.29 2.46
C GLY A 329 -4.34 -1.03 1.80
N LYS A 330 -3.59 -2.10 2.05
CA LYS A 330 -3.95 -3.44 1.57
C LYS A 330 -5.33 -3.83 2.08
N SER A 331 -5.59 -3.68 3.37
CA SER A 331 -6.89 -4.01 3.95
C SER A 331 -8.04 -3.15 3.41
N LEU A 332 -7.78 -1.88 3.09
CA LEU A 332 -8.78 -0.97 2.56
C LEU A 332 -9.07 -1.16 1.07
N PHE A 333 -8.07 -1.53 0.27
CA PHE A 333 -8.12 -1.39 -1.18
C PHE A 333 -7.99 -2.69 -1.99
N GLU A 334 -7.28 -3.70 -1.47
CA GLU A 334 -6.94 -4.91 -2.24
C GLU A 334 -8.19 -5.66 -2.75
N TYR A 335 -9.20 -5.78 -1.89
CA TYR A 335 -10.43 -6.51 -2.23
C TYR A 335 -11.41 -5.70 -3.09
N SER A 336 -11.19 -4.40 -3.27
CA SER A 336 -11.97 -3.52 -4.16
C SER A 336 -11.23 -3.20 -5.47
N ASN A 337 -10.30 -4.04 -5.90
CA ASN A 337 -9.47 -3.90 -7.10
C ASN A 337 -8.62 -2.61 -7.14
N ASN A 338 -8.44 -1.94 -6.02
CA ASN A 338 -7.59 -0.77 -5.92
C ASN A 338 -6.19 -1.16 -5.40
N HIS A 339 -5.22 -0.27 -5.56
CA HIS A 339 -3.81 -0.57 -5.27
C HIS A 339 -3.37 -0.14 -3.88
N SER A 340 -2.64 -1.02 -3.22
CA SER A 340 -1.70 -0.70 -2.15
C SER A 340 -0.43 -1.50 -2.35
N SER A 341 0.73 -0.92 -2.04
CA SER A 341 2.01 -1.62 -2.18
C SER A 341 2.07 -2.81 -1.24
N ASP A 342 2.45 -3.96 -1.74
CA ASP A 342 2.95 -5.05 -0.91
C ASP A 342 4.41 -4.77 -0.52
N PHE A 343 4.88 -5.28 0.63
CA PHE A 343 6.15 -4.83 1.19
C PHE A 343 6.81 -5.85 2.10
N GLN A 344 8.13 -5.65 2.32
CA GLN A 344 8.92 -6.40 3.30
C GLN A 344 10.19 -5.62 3.68
N HIS A 345 10.63 -5.67 4.94
CA HIS A 345 11.95 -5.20 5.32
C HIS A 345 13.04 -6.13 4.79
N VAL A 346 14.13 -5.53 4.30
CA VAL A 346 15.31 -6.23 3.77
C VAL A 346 16.59 -5.53 4.18
N ASN A 347 17.69 -6.27 4.27
CA ASN A 347 19.03 -5.71 4.40
C ASN A 347 19.57 -5.32 3.02
N LEU A 348 20.11 -4.12 2.87
CA LEU A 348 20.82 -3.71 1.67
C LEU A 348 22.33 -3.77 1.89
N TYR A 349 23.01 -4.40 0.95
CA TYR A 349 24.45 -4.29 0.74
C TYR A 349 24.70 -3.69 -0.63
N MET A 350 25.59 -2.70 -0.72
CA MET A 350 25.97 -2.08 -1.99
C MET A 350 27.49 -2.10 -2.12
N ASN A 351 27.97 -2.71 -3.19
CA ASN A 351 29.40 -2.89 -3.46
C ASN A 351 30.16 -3.54 -2.27
N GLY A 352 29.52 -4.53 -1.62
CA GLY A 352 30.06 -5.26 -0.47
C GLY A 352 29.84 -4.59 0.89
N GLU A 353 29.41 -3.33 0.94
CA GLU A 353 29.18 -2.58 2.18
C GLU A 353 27.71 -2.66 2.63
N TYR A 354 27.48 -2.93 3.93
CA TYR A 354 26.15 -2.88 4.54
C TYR A 354 25.58 -1.45 4.55
N ARG A 355 24.37 -1.30 4.04
CA ARG A 355 23.67 0.00 3.92
C ARG A 355 22.43 0.11 4.81
N GLY A 356 22.21 -0.84 5.71
CA GLY A 356 21.09 -0.81 6.64
C GLY A 356 19.86 -1.58 6.15
N ILE A 357 18.79 -1.46 6.92
CA ILE A 357 17.46 -1.99 6.61
C ILE A 357 16.72 -1.03 5.67
N TYR A 358 16.02 -1.58 4.71
CA TYR A 358 15.16 -0.85 3.77
C TYR A 358 13.81 -1.53 3.68
N LEU A 359 12.76 -0.76 3.43
CA LEU A 359 11.44 -1.28 3.12
C LEU A 359 11.34 -1.51 1.61
N LEU A 360 11.41 -2.79 1.19
CA LEU A 360 11.13 -3.19 -0.18
C LEU A 360 9.66 -3.00 -0.47
N GLY A 361 9.34 -2.37 -1.57
CA GLY A 361 7.97 -2.15 -2.02
C GLY A 361 7.85 -2.02 -3.52
N GLU A 362 6.66 -1.74 -3.97
CA GLU A 362 6.32 -1.66 -5.37
C GLU A 362 6.45 -0.23 -5.89
N GLN A 363 6.92 -0.07 -7.10
CA GLN A 363 6.89 1.22 -7.78
C GLN A 363 5.45 1.56 -8.17
N GLN A 364 5.00 2.77 -7.89
CA GLN A 364 3.72 3.29 -8.36
C GLN A 364 3.71 3.35 -9.88
N GLN A 365 2.93 2.49 -10.54
CA GLN A 365 2.89 2.33 -11.99
C GLN A 365 1.55 1.80 -12.47
N CYS A 366 1.15 2.22 -13.67
CA CYS A 366 -0.01 1.70 -14.41
C CYS A 366 0.32 0.32 -14.97
N LYS A 367 0.02 -0.74 -14.23
CA LYS A 367 0.22 -2.13 -14.66
C LYS A 367 -0.80 -3.02 -13.96
N GLU A 368 -1.21 -4.09 -14.64
CA GLU A 368 -1.99 -5.14 -14.00
C GLU A 368 -1.31 -5.62 -12.70
N GLY A 369 -2.05 -5.59 -11.60
CA GLY A 369 -1.57 -5.95 -10.27
C GLY A 369 -0.87 -4.82 -9.52
N ARG A 370 -0.85 -3.61 -10.10
CA ARG A 370 -0.56 -2.32 -9.43
C ARG A 370 -1.76 -1.41 -9.64
N PHE A 371 -1.60 -0.15 -10.07
CA PHE A 371 -2.76 0.57 -10.59
C PHE A 371 -3.25 -0.15 -11.85
N ASN A 372 -4.35 -0.87 -11.72
CA ASN A 372 -4.87 -1.75 -12.77
C ASN A 372 -5.67 -0.93 -13.80
N ILE A 373 -4.97 -0.03 -14.48
CA ILE A 373 -5.47 0.83 -15.56
C ILE A 373 -4.66 0.59 -16.83
N ASN A 374 -5.30 0.74 -17.98
CA ASN A 374 -4.71 0.48 -19.29
C ASN A 374 -3.93 1.69 -19.78
N GLU A 375 -2.63 1.71 -19.54
CA GLU A 375 -1.72 2.71 -20.07
C GLU A 375 -1.67 2.62 -21.60
N PRO A 376 -1.59 3.76 -22.33
CA PRO A 376 -1.49 3.71 -23.79
C PRO A 376 -0.20 3.01 -24.24
N GLU A 377 -0.27 2.30 -25.35
CA GLU A 377 0.92 1.73 -26.00
C GLU A 377 1.73 2.83 -26.68
N GLU A 378 3.02 2.57 -26.94
CA GLU A 378 3.91 3.53 -27.58
C GLU A 378 3.33 4.08 -28.90
N GLY A 379 3.08 5.38 -28.92
CA GLY A 379 2.51 6.11 -30.06
C GLY A 379 0.97 6.08 -30.14
N ASP A 380 0.28 5.46 -29.19
CA ASP A 380 -1.17 5.53 -29.10
C ASP A 380 -1.62 6.91 -28.58
N LYS A 381 -2.45 7.59 -29.37
CA LYS A 381 -3.01 8.91 -29.08
C LYS A 381 -4.49 8.87 -28.71
N SER A 382 -5.02 7.68 -28.48
CA SER A 382 -6.39 7.49 -28.01
C SER A 382 -6.61 8.22 -26.69
N LEU A 383 -7.81 8.76 -26.51
CA LEU A 383 -8.22 9.40 -25.25
C LEU A 383 -8.83 8.38 -24.29
N ASP A 384 -9.31 7.24 -24.80
CA ASP A 384 -9.95 6.17 -24.05
C ASP A 384 -8.89 5.22 -23.44
N VAL A 385 -8.03 5.76 -22.59
CA VAL A 385 -6.92 5.05 -21.91
C VAL A 385 -6.96 5.32 -20.42
N GLY A 386 -6.08 4.67 -19.67
CA GLY A 386 -5.89 4.88 -18.24
C GLY A 386 -4.97 6.06 -17.93
N TYR A 387 -5.36 6.86 -16.96
CA TYR A 387 -4.61 8.01 -16.47
C TYR A 387 -4.33 7.87 -14.98
N LEU A 388 -3.06 7.90 -14.62
CA LEU A 388 -2.59 8.03 -13.23
C LEU A 388 -2.07 9.44 -13.01
N VAL A 389 -2.57 10.11 -11.99
CA VAL A 389 -2.24 11.51 -11.67
C VAL A 389 -1.81 11.61 -10.22
N GLU A 390 -0.76 12.36 -9.97
CA GLU A 390 -0.24 12.66 -8.62
C GLU A 390 -0.44 14.14 -8.30
N ILE A 391 -0.87 14.46 -7.08
CA ILE A 391 -0.70 15.82 -6.56
C ILE A 391 0.80 16.03 -6.35
N ASP A 392 1.35 17.10 -6.95
CA ASP A 392 2.75 17.48 -6.84
C ASP A 392 2.90 18.99 -6.64
N GLY A 393 3.28 19.39 -5.44
CA GLY A 393 3.51 20.80 -5.09
C GLY A 393 4.63 21.46 -5.86
N LEU A 394 5.56 20.69 -6.44
CA LEU A 394 6.64 21.22 -7.28
C LEU A 394 6.12 21.81 -8.60
N VAL A 395 4.95 21.39 -9.07
CA VAL A 395 4.28 21.99 -10.24
C VAL A 395 4.04 23.49 -10.04
N LEU A 396 3.57 23.87 -8.83
CA LEU A 396 3.34 25.28 -8.50
C LEU A 396 4.61 26.13 -8.44
N GLN A 397 5.76 25.47 -8.29
CA GLN A 397 7.08 26.10 -8.27
C GLN A 397 7.77 26.06 -9.64
N GLY A 398 7.16 25.45 -10.67
CA GLY A 398 7.78 25.22 -11.97
C GLY A 398 8.98 24.27 -11.93
N LYS A 399 9.01 23.35 -10.95
CA LYS A 399 10.12 22.41 -10.69
C LYS A 399 9.73 20.94 -10.86
N SER A 400 8.49 20.65 -11.24
CA SER A 400 8.08 19.27 -11.54
C SER A 400 8.81 18.76 -12.77
N ASP A 401 9.20 17.50 -12.73
CA ASP A 401 9.88 16.76 -13.80
C ASP A 401 8.93 15.92 -14.68
N GLY A 402 7.60 16.08 -14.48
CA GLY A 402 6.60 15.35 -15.26
C GLY A 402 6.37 15.90 -16.65
N ASP A 403 6.08 15.02 -17.62
CA ASP A 403 5.87 15.35 -19.02
C ASP A 403 4.64 16.25 -19.25
N TYR A 404 3.59 16.08 -18.43
CA TYR A 404 2.39 16.91 -18.47
C TYR A 404 1.95 17.31 -17.08
N THR A 405 1.83 18.61 -16.85
CA THR A 405 1.43 19.18 -15.56
C THR A 405 0.29 20.18 -15.74
N PHE A 406 -0.57 20.27 -14.72
CA PHE A 406 -1.68 21.22 -14.70
C PHE A 406 -2.05 21.62 -13.27
N THR A 407 -2.98 22.57 -13.14
CA THR A 407 -3.51 23.02 -11.84
C THR A 407 -5.02 22.91 -11.81
N ILE A 408 -5.59 22.49 -10.66
CA ILE A 408 -7.03 22.55 -10.37
C ILE A 408 -7.22 23.40 -9.12
N GLY A 409 -8.34 24.17 -9.09
CA GLY A 409 -8.69 25.06 -7.99
C GLY A 409 -8.64 26.53 -8.35
N GLY A 410 -9.14 27.40 -7.47
CA GLY A 410 -9.39 28.80 -7.74
C GLY A 410 -8.13 29.64 -8.02
N SER A 411 -8.27 30.62 -8.88
CA SER A 411 -7.25 31.61 -9.29
C SER A 411 -6.93 32.63 -8.18
N GLY A 412 -6.55 32.19 -6.99
CA GLY A 412 -6.00 33.04 -5.93
C GLY A 412 -4.52 33.31 -6.19
N GLY A 413 -4.22 34.33 -6.99
CA GLY A 413 -2.87 34.70 -7.36
C GLY A 413 -2.02 35.21 -6.18
N GLY A 414 -1.26 34.35 -5.61
CA GLY A 414 -0.11 34.68 -4.77
C GLY A 414 1.08 33.86 -5.21
N MET A 415 2.28 34.46 -5.26
CA MET A 415 3.54 33.80 -5.66
C MET A 415 3.88 32.56 -4.82
N TRP A 416 3.07 32.28 -3.80
CA TRP A 416 3.20 31.15 -2.85
C TRP A 416 1.92 30.31 -2.73
N GLY A 417 0.99 30.37 -3.70
CA GLY A 417 -0.18 29.47 -3.75
C GLY A 417 -1.12 29.61 -2.55
N GLY A 418 -1.35 30.83 -2.06
CA GLY A 418 -2.35 31.13 -1.02
C GLY A 418 -3.76 31.04 -1.59
N GLY A 419 -4.20 29.84 -1.94
CA GLY A 419 -5.53 29.50 -2.46
C GLY A 419 -5.63 27.98 -2.59
N ASN A 420 -6.84 27.47 -2.82
CA ASN A 420 -7.11 26.04 -2.94
C ASN A 420 -6.52 25.38 -4.22
N SER A 421 -5.67 26.09 -4.99
CA SER A 421 -5.02 25.53 -6.18
C SER A 421 -3.95 24.53 -5.84
N LYS A 422 -3.98 23.37 -6.47
CA LYS A 422 -2.96 22.32 -6.39
C LYS A 422 -2.36 22.05 -7.77
N GLY A 423 -1.07 21.68 -7.75
CA GLY A 423 -0.39 21.16 -8.92
C GLY A 423 -0.61 19.68 -9.08
N TYR A 424 -0.73 19.24 -10.30
CA TYR A 424 -0.92 17.84 -10.68
C TYR A 424 0.06 17.47 -11.76
N VAL A 425 0.58 16.25 -11.68
CA VAL A 425 1.45 15.66 -12.70
C VAL A 425 0.84 14.34 -13.17
N VAL A 426 0.76 14.16 -14.49
CA VAL A 426 0.36 12.87 -15.06
C VAL A 426 1.55 11.92 -14.99
N LYS A 427 1.34 10.75 -14.40
CA LYS A 427 2.39 9.73 -14.17
C LYS A 427 2.28 8.55 -15.15
N SER A 428 1.15 8.38 -15.83
CA SER A 428 1.02 7.47 -16.96
C SER A 428 1.71 8.05 -18.19
N ASP A 429 2.19 7.18 -19.08
CA ASP A 429 2.79 7.60 -20.34
C ASP A 429 1.75 8.34 -21.21
N LEU A 430 2.15 9.43 -21.85
CA LEU A 430 1.35 10.19 -22.79
C LEU A 430 2.10 10.31 -24.11
N TYR A 431 1.39 10.15 -25.24
CA TYR A 431 1.97 10.21 -26.58
C TYR A 431 1.41 11.36 -27.42
N ASP A 432 0.46 12.12 -26.84
CA ASP A 432 -0.09 13.33 -27.45
C ASP A 432 -0.53 14.33 -26.36
N GLN A 433 -0.38 15.63 -26.64
CA GLN A 433 -0.81 16.67 -25.71
C GLN A 433 -2.32 16.65 -25.46
N SER A 434 -3.12 16.17 -26.43
CA SER A 434 -4.58 16.05 -26.28
C SER A 434 -4.98 15.11 -25.15
N GLN A 435 -4.19 14.07 -24.86
CA GLN A 435 -4.43 13.18 -23.72
C GLN A 435 -4.29 13.92 -22.39
N GLY A 436 -3.28 14.78 -22.26
CA GLY A 436 -3.10 15.62 -21.08
C GLY A 436 -4.24 16.64 -20.89
N GLU A 437 -4.67 17.31 -21.96
CA GLU A 437 -5.80 18.26 -21.91
C GLU A 437 -7.13 17.54 -21.58
N TYR A 438 -7.30 16.32 -22.07
CA TYR A 438 -8.49 15.51 -21.80
C TYR A 438 -8.62 15.16 -20.32
N ILE A 439 -7.58 14.59 -19.71
CA ILE A 439 -7.63 14.26 -18.29
C ILE A 439 -7.74 15.51 -17.40
N LYS A 440 -7.10 16.61 -17.75
CA LYS A 440 -7.24 17.88 -17.06
C LYS A 440 -8.69 18.39 -17.10
N LYS A 441 -9.35 18.36 -18.27
CA LYS A 441 -10.77 18.75 -18.42
C LYS A 441 -11.64 17.89 -17.53
N TYR A 442 -11.49 16.55 -17.63
CA TYR A 442 -12.25 15.61 -16.83
C TYR A 442 -12.11 15.87 -15.32
N MET A 443 -10.89 15.89 -14.81
CA MET A 443 -10.63 16.12 -13.38
C MET A 443 -11.14 17.49 -12.89
N THR A 444 -10.99 18.54 -13.69
CA THR A 444 -11.49 19.88 -13.35
C THR A 444 -13.02 19.88 -13.20
N ASN A 445 -13.70 19.20 -14.10
CA ASN A 445 -15.16 19.13 -14.09
C ASN A 445 -15.67 18.24 -12.96
N VAL A 446 -15.02 17.08 -12.71
CA VAL A 446 -15.34 16.23 -11.54
C VAL A 446 -15.12 16.98 -10.23
N PHE A 447 -14.05 17.75 -10.12
CA PHE A 447 -13.79 18.59 -8.94
C PHE A 447 -14.90 19.65 -8.75
N THR A 448 -15.35 20.28 -9.82
CA THR A 448 -16.49 21.22 -9.79
C THR A 448 -17.79 20.55 -9.33
N ILE A 449 -18.04 19.31 -9.76
CA ILE A 449 -19.20 18.52 -9.32
C ILE A 449 -19.11 18.28 -7.81
N LEU A 450 -17.96 17.85 -7.31
CA LEU A 450 -17.72 17.62 -5.88
C LEU A 450 -17.93 18.91 -5.07
N GLU A 451 -17.32 20.03 -5.48
CA GLU A 451 -17.49 21.32 -4.81
C GLU A 451 -18.96 21.76 -4.76
N ASN A 452 -19.71 21.53 -5.85
CA ASN A 452 -21.14 21.88 -5.88
C ASN A 452 -21.97 20.96 -4.99
N ALA A 453 -21.62 19.68 -4.88
CA ALA A 453 -22.33 18.73 -4.03
C ALA A 453 -22.14 19.02 -2.53
N VAL A 454 -20.98 19.56 -2.11
CA VAL A 454 -20.73 19.92 -0.70
C VAL A 454 -21.34 21.28 -0.31
N LYS A 455 -21.75 22.12 -1.26
CA LYS A 455 -22.43 23.40 -0.97
C LYS A 455 -23.79 23.19 -0.35
N THR A 456 -24.25 24.17 0.39
CA THR A 456 -25.57 24.15 1.04
C THR A 456 -26.51 25.28 0.52
N GLY A 457 -27.82 25.11 0.72
CA GLY A 457 -28.81 26.11 0.37
C GLY A 457 -28.91 26.38 -1.14
N SER A 458 -29.22 27.62 -1.51
CA SER A 458 -29.42 28.04 -2.92
C SER A 458 -28.12 28.01 -3.76
N SER A 459 -26.96 27.90 -3.14
CA SER A 459 -25.67 27.76 -3.83
C SER A 459 -25.40 26.36 -4.32
N LYS A 460 -26.14 25.36 -3.82
CA LYS A 460 -26.03 23.95 -4.21
C LYS A 460 -26.59 23.72 -5.60
N LYS A 461 -25.76 23.13 -6.46
CA LYS A 461 -26.14 22.71 -7.81
C LYS A 461 -25.63 21.31 -8.06
N LEU A 462 -26.54 20.37 -8.28
CA LEU A 462 -26.16 19.02 -8.67
C LEU A 462 -25.87 18.96 -10.17
N GLN A 463 -24.66 18.62 -10.54
CA GLN A 463 -24.20 18.50 -11.92
C GLN A 463 -23.54 17.13 -12.11
N THR A 464 -23.50 16.66 -13.34
CA THR A 464 -22.76 15.47 -13.77
C THR A 464 -22.06 15.76 -15.08
N LEU A 465 -21.46 14.76 -15.72
CA LEU A 465 -20.79 14.86 -17.01
C LEU A 465 -21.64 14.23 -18.11
N ASP A 466 -21.59 14.83 -19.29
CA ASP A 466 -22.02 14.17 -20.53
C ASP A 466 -20.91 13.28 -21.13
N GLU A 467 -21.16 12.71 -22.29
CA GLU A 467 -20.23 11.85 -23.02
C GLU A 467 -18.93 12.54 -23.47
N ASN A 468 -18.92 13.89 -23.51
CA ASN A 468 -17.76 14.70 -23.84
C ASN A 468 -17.04 15.23 -22.59
N HIS A 469 -17.44 14.78 -21.42
CA HIS A 469 -17.01 15.28 -20.11
C HIS A 469 -17.32 16.75 -19.88
N ASP A 470 -18.37 17.30 -20.50
CA ASP A 470 -18.88 18.63 -20.20
C ASP A 470 -19.91 18.59 -19.07
N LEU A 471 -19.92 19.68 -18.28
CA LEU A 471 -20.84 19.80 -17.14
C LEU A 471 -22.29 19.97 -17.61
N ILE A 472 -23.16 19.08 -17.17
CA ILE A 472 -24.61 19.16 -17.37
C ILE A 472 -25.33 19.10 -16.03
N VAL A 473 -26.62 19.44 -16.02
CA VAL A 473 -27.48 19.26 -14.83
C VAL A 473 -27.57 17.77 -14.53
N SER A 474 -27.37 17.39 -13.26
CA SER A 474 -27.49 16.00 -12.84
C SER A 474 -28.94 15.48 -13.09
N PRO A 475 -29.06 14.25 -13.63
CA PRO A 475 -30.37 13.58 -13.70
C PRO A 475 -30.80 13.01 -12.33
N TYR A 476 -29.90 13.02 -11.34
CA TYR A 476 -30.11 12.53 -9.99
C TYR A 476 -30.55 13.68 -9.08
N ASP A 477 -31.38 13.39 -8.08
CA ASP A 477 -31.92 14.35 -7.13
C ASP A 477 -31.17 14.39 -5.78
N ASN A 478 -30.11 13.57 -5.65
CA ASN A 478 -29.30 13.45 -4.45
C ASN A 478 -27.77 13.46 -4.74
N GLU A 479 -26.99 13.73 -3.71
CA GLU A 479 -25.54 13.84 -3.78
C GLU A 479 -24.86 12.51 -4.07
N TYR A 480 -25.37 11.44 -3.48
CA TYR A 480 -24.75 10.12 -3.60
C TYR A 480 -24.73 9.67 -5.06
N ASP A 481 -25.89 9.58 -5.70
CA ASP A 481 -25.99 9.10 -7.08
C ASP A 481 -25.29 10.05 -8.06
N THR A 482 -25.38 11.37 -7.81
CA THR A 482 -24.68 12.38 -8.60
C THR A 482 -23.16 12.19 -8.59
N LEU A 483 -22.58 12.02 -7.41
CA LEU A 483 -21.14 11.85 -7.26
C LEU A 483 -20.69 10.46 -7.67
N ASN A 484 -21.47 9.42 -7.33
CA ASN A 484 -21.13 8.04 -7.67
C ASN A 484 -21.14 7.80 -9.19
N ALA A 485 -21.76 8.67 -9.97
CA ALA A 485 -21.68 8.62 -11.44
C ALA A 485 -20.28 8.98 -11.97
N VAL A 486 -19.50 9.78 -11.25
CA VAL A 486 -18.20 10.32 -11.70
C VAL A 486 -17.02 10.01 -10.77
N ILE A 487 -17.29 9.69 -9.52
CA ILE A 487 -16.30 9.35 -8.49
C ILE A 487 -16.57 7.96 -7.94
N ASP A 488 -15.56 7.18 -7.76
CA ASP A 488 -15.62 5.98 -6.91
C ASP A 488 -15.65 6.42 -5.45
N LEU A 489 -16.86 6.54 -4.88
CA LEU A 489 -17.08 7.03 -3.53
C LEU A 489 -16.49 6.09 -2.47
N ASP A 490 -16.47 4.79 -2.73
CA ASP A 490 -15.84 3.81 -1.84
C ASP A 490 -14.36 4.14 -1.66
N SER A 491 -13.65 4.32 -2.76
CA SER A 491 -12.22 4.68 -2.74
C SER A 491 -11.96 6.04 -2.08
N LEU A 492 -12.83 7.01 -2.31
CA LEU A 492 -12.72 8.35 -1.72
C LEU A 492 -12.81 8.30 -0.18
N PHE A 493 -13.82 7.60 0.37
CA PHE A 493 -14.03 7.53 1.81
C PHE A 493 -13.00 6.63 2.51
N LYS A 494 -12.56 5.54 1.89
CA LYS A 494 -11.44 4.72 2.38
C LYS A 494 -10.14 5.54 2.47
N THR A 495 -9.86 6.33 1.43
CA THR A 495 -8.70 7.24 1.41
C THR A 495 -8.84 8.31 2.49
N TYR A 496 -10.03 8.91 2.65
CA TYR A 496 -10.29 9.87 3.73
C TYR A 496 -9.98 9.29 5.10
N VAL A 497 -10.51 8.10 5.41
CA VAL A 497 -10.30 7.44 6.72
C VAL A 497 -8.83 7.19 6.98
N LEU A 498 -8.08 6.68 6.00
CA LEU A 498 -6.64 6.42 6.13
C LEU A 498 -5.86 7.71 6.41
N GLN A 499 -6.08 8.75 5.61
CA GLN A 499 -5.39 10.04 5.72
C GLN A 499 -5.74 10.76 7.03
N GLU A 500 -7.01 10.73 7.43
CA GLU A 500 -7.48 11.30 8.70
C GLU A 500 -6.88 10.57 9.90
N TYR A 501 -6.86 9.22 9.87
CA TYR A 501 -6.32 8.40 10.95
C TYR A 501 -4.82 8.63 11.13
N MET A 502 -4.06 8.53 10.05
CA MET A 502 -2.60 8.65 10.08
C MET A 502 -2.10 10.09 10.22
N LYS A 503 -2.95 11.10 9.98
CA LYS A 503 -2.56 12.52 9.90
C LYS A 503 -1.33 12.72 9.01
N ASN A 504 -1.41 12.28 7.76
CA ASN A 504 -0.30 12.41 6.83
C ASN A 504 -0.05 13.88 6.46
N TYR A 505 1.11 14.41 6.84
CA TYR A 505 1.47 15.82 6.65
C TYR A 505 1.45 16.25 5.19
N ASP A 506 1.87 15.37 4.29
CA ASP A 506 2.03 15.69 2.86
C ASP A 506 0.80 15.42 1.99
N VAL A 507 -0.34 15.05 2.60
CA VAL A 507 -1.56 14.64 1.86
C VAL A 507 -2.02 15.64 0.78
N GLY A 508 -1.71 16.92 0.92
CA GLY A 508 -2.05 17.97 -0.06
C GLY A 508 -0.84 18.56 -0.79
N TRP A 509 0.36 18.05 -0.53
CA TRP A 509 1.58 18.51 -1.16
C TRP A 509 2.12 17.56 -2.24
N GLY A 510 2.15 16.27 -1.94
CA GLY A 510 2.71 15.26 -2.85
C GLY A 510 2.24 13.86 -2.52
N SER A 511 2.61 12.92 -3.38
CA SER A 511 2.41 11.49 -3.15
C SER A 511 0.94 11.06 -2.93
N PHE A 512 -0.01 11.86 -3.41
CA PHE A 512 -1.44 11.57 -3.38
C PHE A 512 -1.92 11.22 -4.78
N TYR A 513 -2.31 9.98 -4.98
CA TYR A 513 -2.64 9.42 -6.29
C TYR A 513 -4.13 9.37 -6.56
N ILE A 514 -4.48 9.75 -7.79
CA ILE A 514 -5.85 9.75 -8.33
C ILE A 514 -5.75 9.13 -9.72
N PHE A 515 -6.69 8.28 -10.08
CA PHE A 515 -6.63 7.62 -11.38
C PHE A 515 -8.03 7.33 -11.94
N VAL A 516 -8.09 7.11 -13.24
CA VAL A 516 -9.30 6.74 -13.98
C VAL A 516 -8.87 5.98 -15.24
N ASP A 517 -9.69 5.08 -15.72
CA ASP A 517 -9.44 4.36 -16.97
C ASP A 517 -10.70 4.36 -17.84
N PHE A 518 -10.62 5.09 -18.94
CA PHE A 518 -11.71 5.22 -19.91
C PHE A 518 -11.75 4.09 -20.93
N SER A 519 -10.81 3.16 -20.87
CA SER A 519 -10.79 2.03 -21.81
C SER A 519 -11.99 1.11 -21.61
N LYS A 520 -12.36 0.42 -22.68
CA LYS A 520 -13.48 -0.51 -22.66
C LYS A 520 -13.25 -1.64 -21.66
N ASN A 521 -14.26 -1.92 -20.83
CA ASN A 521 -14.24 -2.93 -19.77
C ASN A 521 -13.27 -2.62 -18.61
N SER A 522 -12.91 -1.36 -18.43
CA SER A 522 -12.13 -0.93 -17.26
C SER A 522 -12.86 -1.25 -15.96
N VAL A 523 -12.07 -1.62 -14.92
CA VAL A 523 -12.56 -1.76 -13.55
C VAL A 523 -12.57 -0.43 -12.79
N HIS A 524 -12.00 0.65 -13.38
CA HIS A 524 -11.92 2.00 -12.81
C HIS A 524 -12.47 3.08 -13.77
N PRO A 525 -13.76 2.97 -14.19
CA PRO A 525 -14.32 3.91 -15.17
C PRO A 525 -14.65 5.28 -14.56
N ARG A 526 -14.48 5.47 -13.25
CA ARG A 526 -14.74 6.68 -12.48
C ARG A 526 -13.47 7.15 -11.79
N LEU A 527 -13.42 8.43 -11.41
CA LEU A 527 -12.28 8.96 -10.67
C LEU A 527 -12.09 8.21 -9.36
N THR A 528 -10.97 7.53 -9.22
CA THR A 528 -10.65 6.62 -8.11
C THR A 528 -9.47 7.17 -7.31
N PHE A 529 -9.50 6.99 -6.00
CA PHE A 529 -8.49 7.45 -5.04
C PHE A 529 -7.82 6.24 -4.38
N GLY A 530 -6.50 6.28 -4.20
CA GLY A 530 -5.79 5.18 -3.56
C GLY A 530 -4.29 5.20 -3.80
N GLY A 531 -3.63 4.05 -3.55
CA GLY A 531 -2.19 3.94 -3.66
C GLY A 531 -1.46 4.72 -2.55
N PRO A 532 -1.68 4.38 -1.25
CA PRO A 532 -1.00 5.07 -0.14
C PRO A 532 0.51 5.09 -0.36
N TRP A 533 1.13 6.26 -0.16
CA TRP A 533 2.53 6.47 -0.41
C TRP A 533 3.09 7.60 0.44
N ASP A 534 4.35 7.45 0.92
CA ASP A 534 5.13 8.51 1.58
C ASP A 534 4.51 9.00 2.90
N PHE A 535 4.37 8.08 3.88
CA PHE A 535 3.77 8.33 5.18
C PHE A 535 4.79 8.54 6.31
N ASP A 536 6.06 8.72 6.02
CA ASP A 536 7.09 8.91 7.06
C ASP A 536 6.89 10.19 7.87
N TRP A 537 6.19 11.19 7.35
CA TRP A 537 5.74 12.40 8.07
C TRP A 537 4.31 12.33 8.59
N SER A 538 3.85 11.16 8.93
CA SER A 538 2.54 10.95 9.53
C SER A 538 2.63 10.56 11.01
N SER A 539 1.50 10.31 11.65
CA SER A 539 1.38 9.69 12.98
C SER A 539 2.34 10.28 14.02
N GLY A 540 2.27 11.60 14.17
CA GLY A 540 3.03 12.31 15.17
C GLY A 540 4.50 12.57 14.83
N ASN A 541 4.94 12.35 13.60
CA ASN A 541 6.34 12.50 13.18
C ASN A 541 6.64 13.76 12.35
N ALA A 542 5.73 14.72 12.26
CA ALA A 542 5.99 15.95 11.53
C ALA A 542 6.91 16.88 12.35
N SER A 543 7.92 17.46 11.70
CA SER A 543 8.86 18.41 12.32
C SER A 543 8.14 19.64 12.87
N SER A 544 8.44 20.02 14.11
CA SER A 544 7.90 21.24 14.75
C SER A 544 8.68 22.51 14.42
N GLY A 545 9.84 22.38 13.82
CA GLY A 545 10.78 23.46 13.60
C GLY A 545 11.11 23.73 12.14
N GLY A 546 10.11 23.85 11.27
CA GLY A 546 10.32 24.22 9.88
C GLY A 546 11.05 25.56 9.77
N GLY A 547 12.36 25.52 9.84
CA GLY A 547 13.20 26.64 9.41
C GLY A 547 12.91 26.93 7.93
N GLY A 548 12.48 28.13 7.64
CA GLY A 548 12.00 28.67 6.39
C GLY A 548 12.74 28.26 5.10
N GLY A 549 12.45 27.06 4.61
CA GLY A 549 12.95 26.61 3.32
C GLY A 549 11.84 26.30 2.31
N TRP A 550 10.65 25.93 2.74
CA TRP A 550 9.57 25.44 1.87
C TRP A 550 8.19 26.04 2.21
N GLY A 551 8.14 27.34 2.51
CA GLY A 551 6.88 28.07 2.61
C GLY A 551 6.06 27.80 3.88
N GLN A 552 6.64 27.25 4.95
CA GLN A 552 6.00 27.17 6.25
C GLN A 552 6.08 28.53 6.96
N PRO A 553 4.98 29.01 7.59
CA PRO A 553 5.08 30.19 8.42
C PRO A 553 6.03 29.92 9.59
N ALA A 554 7.11 30.68 9.69
CA ALA A 554 8.01 30.63 10.83
C ALA A 554 7.20 30.88 12.12
N GLY A 555 7.20 29.91 13.06
CA GLY A 555 6.64 30.08 14.39
C GLY A 555 5.15 29.74 14.57
N GLY A 556 4.50 29.09 13.62
CA GLY A 556 3.08 28.73 13.72
C GLY A 556 2.82 27.43 14.48
N SER A 557 1.77 27.41 15.29
CA SER A 557 1.21 26.29 16.05
C SER A 557 0.75 25.08 15.22
N SER A 558 0.97 25.07 13.90
CA SER A 558 0.50 24.04 12.96
C SER A 558 1.13 22.67 13.19
N SER A 559 2.42 22.62 13.57
CA SER A 559 3.10 21.36 13.87
C SER A 559 2.58 20.72 15.16
N GLY A 560 2.21 21.51 16.14
CA GLY A 560 1.55 21.02 17.34
C GLY A 560 0.26 20.28 17.03
N PHE A 561 -0.57 20.84 16.14
CA PHE A 561 -1.84 20.25 15.71
C PHE A 561 -1.67 18.89 14.99
N ILE A 562 -0.71 18.79 14.06
CA ILE A 562 -0.47 17.55 13.29
C ILE A 562 0.05 16.43 14.18
N ASN A 563 0.92 16.77 15.12
CA ASN A 563 1.54 15.82 16.03
C ASN A 563 0.61 15.36 17.16
N GLN A 564 -0.47 16.12 17.44
CA GLN A 564 -1.46 15.73 18.45
C GLN A 564 -2.29 14.54 17.98
N THR A 565 -2.61 13.66 18.92
CA THR A 565 -3.51 12.52 18.70
C THR A 565 -4.96 12.95 18.57
N SER A 566 -5.37 14.04 19.24
CA SER A 566 -6.70 14.63 19.19
C SER A 566 -6.89 15.60 18.01
N GLY A 567 -8.14 15.98 17.76
CA GLY A 567 -8.55 16.92 16.71
C GLY A 567 -8.71 16.30 15.33
N THR A 568 -9.73 16.74 14.60
CA THR A 568 -9.89 16.39 13.19
C THR A 568 -8.73 16.94 12.38
N PHE A 569 -8.26 16.20 11.40
CA PHE A 569 -7.11 16.59 10.58
C PHE A 569 -7.56 17.21 9.26
N ILE A 570 -8.25 16.47 8.43
CA ILE A 570 -8.60 16.87 7.06
C ILE A 570 -9.57 18.07 7.03
N ASN A 571 -10.61 18.05 7.86
CA ASN A 571 -11.63 19.10 7.93
C ASN A 571 -11.31 20.19 8.94
N ASN A 572 -10.07 20.35 9.35
CA ASN A 572 -9.69 21.38 10.28
C ASN A 572 -9.53 22.73 9.57
N SER A 573 -9.93 23.83 10.23
CA SER A 573 -9.74 25.18 9.70
C SER A 573 -8.25 25.54 9.50
N GLN A 574 -7.34 24.91 10.22
CA GLN A 574 -5.90 25.06 10.01
C GLN A 574 -5.45 24.36 8.73
N ALA A 575 -6.12 23.27 8.31
CA ALA A 575 -5.82 22.59 7.05
C ALA A 575 -6.06 23.51 5.84
N SER A 576 -7.14 24.28 5.85
CA SER A 576 -7.48 25.19 4.75
C SER A 576 -6.44 26.27 4.46
N ASN A 577 -5.56 26.54 5.40
CA ASN A 577 -4.49 27.54 5.27
C ASN A 577 -3.11 26.93 5.04
N SER A 578 -3.01 25.61 4.92
CA SER A 578 -1.73 24.90 4.73
C SER A 578 -1.56 24.43 3.30
N MET A 579 -0.37 24.63 2.74
CA MET A 579 -0.02 24.09 1.44
C MET A 579 0.15 22.57 1.46
N THR A 580 0.59 21.99 2.57
CA THR A 580 1.01 20.61 2.66
C THR A 580 -0.15 19.66 2.96
N PHE A 581 -1.00 19.96 3.91
CA PHE A 581 -2.08 19.06 4.31
C PHE A 581 -3.49 19.52 3.88
N ASN A 582 -3.63 20.66 3.20
CA ASN A 582 -4.88 21.02 2.54
C ASN A 582 -5.04 20.23 1.23
N ASN A 583 -5.74 19.12 1.28
CA ASN A 583 -6.11 18.37 0.08
C ASN A 583 -7.51 18.77 -0.35
N PRO A 584 -7.68 19.40 -1.54
CA PRO A 584 -8.97 19.97 -1.93
C PRO A 584 -10.05 18.91 -2.19
N TRP A 585 -9.68 17.68 -2.53
CA TRP A 585 -10.62 16.58 -2.73
C TRP A 585 -11.25 16.09 -1.41
N LEU A 586 -10.54 16.28 -0.30
CA LEU A 586 -10.93 15.77 1.02
C LEU A 586 -11.40 16.86 1.98
N ALA A 587 -10.83 18.07 1.88
CA ALA A 587 -10.88 19.09 2.93
C ALA A 587 -12.29 19.59 3.27
N ASP A 588 -13.20 19.58 2.32
CA ASP A 588 -14.56 20.11 2.48
C ASP A 588 -15.63 19.03 2.68
N LEU A 589 -15.25 17.75 2.59
CA LEU A 589 -16.23 16.66 2.69
C LEU A 589 -17.06 16.71 3.98
N GLY A 590 -16.44 16.98 5.11
CA GLY A 590 -17.12 17.04 6.40
C GLY A 590 -18.06 18.23 6.60
N LYS A 591 -18.13 19.18 5.66
CA LYS A 591 -19.03 20.36 5.76
C LYS A 591 -20.49 20.03 5.44
N ALA A 592 -20.75 18.98 4.66
CA ALA A 592 -22.08 18.53 4.33
C ALA A 592 -22.51 17.33 5.19
N SER A 593 -23.77 17.31 5.61
CA SER A 593 -24.31 16.24 6.48
C SER A 593 -24.18 14.85 5.88
N PHE A 594 -24.43 14.72 4.58
CA PHE A 594 -24.30 13.49 3.83
C PHE A 594 -22.86 12.90 3.96
N PHE A 595 -21.85 13.71 3.70
CA PHE A 595 -20.46 13.26 3.78
C PHE A 595 -20.04 12.89 5.20
N ASN A 596 -20.50 13.63 6.21
CA ASN A 596 -20.24 13.29 7.61
C ASN A 596 -20.83 11.93 7.99
N GLU A 597 -22.02 11.60 7.50
CA GLU A 597 -22.62 10.28 7.72
C GLU A 597 -21.78 9.19 7.06
N MET A 598 -21.36 9.39 5.80
CA MET A 598 -20.53 8.44 5.07
C MET A 598 -19.16 8.24 5.76
N ILE A 599 -18.48 9.32 6.16
CA ILE A 599 -17.22 9.24 6.91
C ILE A 599 -17.38 8.39 8.19
N LYS A 600 -18.48 8.58 8.93
CA LYS A 600 -18.75 7.78 10.13
C LYS A 600 -18.97 6.31 9.81
N LYS A 601 -19.73 5.99 8.77
CA LYS A 601 -19.94 4.59 8.34
C LYS A 601 -18.61 3.93 7.98
N TYR A 602 -17.80 4.55 7.11
CA TYR A 602 -16.51 4.01 6.70
C TYR A 602 -15.53 3.90 7.87
N TYR A 603 -15.47 4.88 8.75
CA TYR A 603 -14.64 4.79 9.94
C TYR A 603 -15.09 3.66 10.87
N THR A 604 -16.41 3.46 11.06
CA THR A 604 -16.94 2.37 11.88
C THR A 604 -16.53 1.00 11.32
N VAL A 605 -16.65 0.82 10.00
CA VAL A 605 -16.16 -0.39 9.31
C VAL A 605 -14.65 -0.59 9.50
N PHE A 606 -13.86 0.47 9.35
CA PHE A 606 -12.42 0.44 9.61
C PHE A 606 -12.10 0.03 11.05
N ALA A 607 -12.77 0.62 12.04
CA ALA A 607 -12.51 0.40 13.46
C ALA A 607 -12.97 -0.98 13.95
N GLN A 608 -14.03 -1.55 13.37
CA GLN A 608 -14.49 -2.91 13.72
C GLN A 608 -13.68 -4.02 13.05
N SER A 609 -12.98 -3.71 11.94
CA SER A 609 -12.13 -4.67 11.22
C SER A 609 -10.82 -4.96 11.96
N GLU A 610 -10.02 -5.92 11.48
CA GLU A 610 -8.76 -6.32 12.14
C GLU A 610 -7.57 -5.42 11.78
N ILE A 611 -7.82 -4.29 11.11
CA ILE A 611 -6.78 -3.43 10.50
C ILE A 611 -5.80 -2.89 11.54
N ILE A 612 -6.32 -2.31 12.62
CA ILE A 612 -5.47 -1.70 13.67
C ILE A 612 -4.69 -2.78 14.43
N GLN A 613 -5.35 -3.88 14.80
CA GLN A 613 -4.67 -5.00 15.48
C GLN A 613 -3.59 -5.61 14.60
N SER A 614 -3.81 -5.69 13.30
CA SER A 614 -2.79 -6.19 12.35
C SER A 614 -1.55 -5.30 12.32
N VAL A 615 -1.71 -3.98 12.39
CA VAL A 615 -0.59 -3.03 12.50
C VAL A 615 0.17 -3.24 13.81
N TYR A 616 -0.54 -3.38 14.94
CA TYR A 616 0.11 -3.64 16.22
C TYR A 616 0.89 -4.96 16.19
N ASN A 617 0.26 -6.03 15.70
CA ASN A 617 0.89 -7.35 15.62
C ASN A 617 2.13 -7.33 14.71
N TYR A 618 2.03 -6.72 13.53
CA TYR A 618 3.13 -6.60 12.58
C TYR A 618 4.31 -5.82 13.19
N THR A 619 4.04 -4.63 13.72
CA THR A 619 5.05 -3.74 14.26
C THR A 619 5.76 -4.36 15.48
N THR A 620 4.99 -4.97 16.39
CA THR A 620 5.52 -5.69 17.55
C THR A 620 6.37 -6.88 17.13
N TYR A 621 5.86 -7.69 16.20
CA TYR A 621 6.58 -8.85 15.69
C TYR A 621 7.94 -8.48 15.10
N GLU A 622 7.96 -7.55 14.16
CA GLU A 622 9.20 -7.11 13.49
C GLU A 622 10.21 -6.56 14.51
N THR A 623 9.74 -5.74 15.47
CA THR A 623 10.60 -5.15 16.49
C THR A 623 11.24 -6.19 17.40
N VAL A 624 10.50 -7.22 17.78
CA VAL A 624 10.99 -8.28 18.68
C VAL A 624 11.84 -9.29 17.92
N ALA A 625 11.33 -9.81 16.79
CA ALA A 625 12.00 -10.85 16.03
C ALA A 625 13.32 -10.37 15.38
N PHE A 626 13.38 -9.09 15.00
CA PHE A 626 14.52 -8.52 14.26
C PHE A 626 15.18 -7.31 14.94
N GLY A 627 15.01 -7.14 16.25
CA GLY A 627 15.53 -5.99 17.00
C GLY A 627 17.04 -5.78 16.86
N GLY A 628 17.84 -6.85 16.74
CA GLY A 628 19.28 -6.75 16.47
C GLY A 628 19.61 -6.20 15.08
N GLU A 629 18.78 -6.49 14.08
CA GLU A 629 18.92 -5.91 12.73
C GLU A 629 18.62 -4.40 12.76
N PHE A 630 17.56 -3.98 13.44
CA PHE A 630 17.27 -2.55 13.63
C PHE A 630 18.37 -1.84 14.42
N ALA A 631 18.91 -2.45 15.48
CA ALA A 631 20.06 -1.89 16.22
C ALA A 631 21.27 -1.67 15.31
N ARG A 632 21.62 -2.67 14.48
CA ARG A 632 22.70 -2.59 13.50
C ARG A 632 22.46 -1.49 12.45
N ASN A 633 21.21 -1.27 12.00
CA ASN A 633 20.87 -0.17 11.11
C ASN A 633 21.20 1.19 11.72
N TYR A 634 20.85 1.39 13.00
CA TYR A 634 21.11 2.66 13.69
C TYR A 634 22.56 2.84 14.13
N GLU A 635 23.28 1.76 14.40
CA GLU A 635 24.74 1.79 14.56
C GLU A 635 25.43 2.29 13.29
N LYS A 636 24.97 1.83 12.11
CA LYS A 636 25.49 2.27 10.81
C LYS A 636 25.25 3.76 10.53
N TRP A 637 24.05 4.27 10.83
CA TRP A 637 23.61 5.59 10.35
C TRP A 637 23.59 6.69 11.40
N GLY A 638 23.57 6.37 12.70
CA GLY A 638 23.51 7.35 13.78
C GLY A 638 22.24 8.20 13.84
N THR A 639 21.16 7.78 13.17
CA THR A 639 19.94 8.60 13.01
C THR A 639 18.90 8.40 14.10
N LEU A 640 19.05 7.42 14.98
CA LEU A 640 18.03 7.05 15.97
C LEU A 640 17.75 8.16 16.97
N ASN A 641 18.78 8.75 17.55
CA ASN A 641 18.66 9.77 18.62
C ASN A 641 18.78 11.20 18.09
N GLY A 642 18.73 11.38 16.80
CA GLY A 642 18.79 12.69 16.18
C GLY A 642 20.17 13.33 16.11
N THR A 643 21.26 12.58 16.27
CA THR A 643 22.63 13.12 16.09
C THR A 643 22.86 13.61 14.66
N GLU A 644 22.17 13.00 13.70
CA GLU A 644 22.10 13.41 12.29
C GLU A 644 20.71 13.97 11.91
N VAL A 645 19.97 14.48 12.89
CA VAL A 645 18.61 15.01 12.66
C VAL A 645 18.66 16.16 11.68
N THR A 646 17.86 16.04 10.63
CA THR A 646 17.62 17.10 9.65
C THR A 646 16.50 18.02 10.11
N MET A 647 16.28 19.12 9.39
CA MET A 647 15.12 20.00 9.59
C MET A 647 13.76 19.27 9.48
N TYR A 648 13.76 18.06 8.96
CA TYR A 648 12.56 17.24 8.70
C TYR A 648 12.21 16.29 9.84
N THR A 649 13.12 16.08 10.79
CA THR A 649 12.92 15.13 11.88
C THR A 649 12.45 15.85 13.14
N ARG A 650 11.60 15.23 13.90
CA ARG A 650 11.04 15.77 15.15
C ARG A 650 12.04 15.71 16.30
N SER A 651 12.97 16.67 16.33
CA SER A 651 14.11 16.71 17.27
C SER A 651 13.72 16.76 18.74
N ASP A 652 12.52 17.26 19.10
CA ASP A 652 12.03 17.34 20.48
C ASP A 652 11.80 15.95 21.10
N ILE A 653 11.49 14.94 20.29
CA ILE A 653 11.22 13.57 20.72
C ILE A 653 12.39 12.66 20.42
N VAL A 654 12.89 12.69 19.18
CA VAL A 654 13.93 11.78 18.66
C VAL A 654 15.17 11.76 19.54
N LYS A 655 15.58 12.91 20.08
CA LYS A 655 16.72 13.01 21.02
C LYS A 655 16.63 12.14 22.28
N ASN A 656 15.42 11.66 22.60
CA ASN A 656 15.16 10.84 23.79
C ASN A 656 15.27 9.33 23.49
N TYR A 657 15.31 8.92 22.21
CA TYR A 657 15.39 7.51 21.84
C TYR A 657 16.80 6.97 22.15
N LYS A 658 16.83 5.85 22.86
CA LYS A 658 18.07 5.12 23.20
C LYS A 658 18.22 3.87 22.33
N GLU A 659 17.12 3.26 21.97
CA GLU A 659 17.04 2.07 21.13
C GLU A 659 15.81 2.16 20.20
N HIS A 660 15.80 1.36 19.15
CA HIS A 660 14.73 1.38 18.14
C HIS A 660 13.34 1.21 18.76
N LYS A 661 13.19 0.33 19.75
CA LYS A 661 11.89 0.12 20.40
C LYS A 661 11.31 1.39 21.05
N ASP A 662 12.13 2.37 21.46
CA ASP A 662 11.61 3.62 22.00
C ASP A 662 10.81 4.40 20.96
N ALA A 663 11.31 4.42 19.72
CA ALA A 663 10.60 5.03 18.60
C ALA A 663 9.33 4.26 18.25
N VAL A 664 9.37 2.94 18.34
CA VAL A 664 8.20 2.07 18.10
C VAL A 664 7.14 2.28 19.18
N ILE A 665 7.52 2.30 20.46
CA ILE A 665 6.59 2.57 21.58
C ILE A 665 5.93 3.94 21.39
N PHE A 666 6.71 4.97 21.04
CA PHE A 666 6.15 6.30 20.76
C PHE A 666 5.10 6.22 19.63
N TYR A 667 5.44 5.57 18.53
CA TYR A 667 4.55 5.42 17.38
C TYR A 667 3.25 4.66 17.75
N LEU A 668 3.35 3.52 18.42
CA LEU A 668 2.18 2.70 18.78
C LEU A 668 1.30 3.38 19.84
N ASN A 669 1.89 4.10 20.80
CA ASN A 669 1.13 4.93 21.75
C ASN A 669 0.35 6.02 21.01
N TRP A 670 1.00 6.71 20.08
CA TRP A 670 0.33 7.72 19.26
C TRP A 670 -0.86 7.11 18.48
N MET A 671 -0.65 5.96 17.85
CA MET A 671 -1.70 5.25 17.12
C MET A 671 -2.90 4.88 18.00
N LYS A 672 -2.63 4.38 19.21
CA LYS A 672 -3.66 4.03 20.20
C LYS A 672 -4.47 5.25 20.63
N GLU A 673 -3.80 6.31 21.07
CA GLU A 673 -4.47 7.55 21.47
C GLU A 673 -5.24 8.18 20.30
N ARG A 674 -4.71 8.09 19.08
CA ARG A 674 -5.40 8.56 17.87
C ARG A 674 -6.68 7.77 17.64
N LYS A 675 -6.65 6.46 17.81
CA LYS A 675 -7.84 5.61 17.72
C LYS A 675 -8.89 6.02 18.76
N ASP A 676 -8.50 6.20 20.00
CA ASP A 676 -9.42 6.61 21.08
C ASP A 676 -10.13 7.94 20.73
N TYR A 677 -9.40 8.90 20.16
CA TYR A 677 -10.01 10.14 19.66
C TYR A 677 -10.95 9.90 18.49
N MET A 678 -10.53 9.13 17.49
CA MET A 678 -11.33 8.84 16.29
C MET A 678 -12.61 8.09 16.63
N ASP A 679 -12.53 7.12 17.55
CA ASP A 679 -13.69 6.37 18.06
C ASP A 679 -14.72 7.32 18.71
N SER A 680 -14.27 8.25 19.54
CA SER A 680 -15.14 9.23 20.19
C SER A 680 -15.83 10.19 19.21
N THR A 681 -15.21 10.40 18.04
CA THR A 681 -15.62 11.42 17.06
C THR A 681 -16.45 10.83 15.91
N TYR A 682 -16.04 9.69 15.40
CA TYR A 682 -16.55 9.15 14.13
C TYR A 682 -17.32 7.85 14.25
N LEU A 683 -17.24 7.10 15.37
CA LEU A 683 -18.06 5.88 15.49
C LEU A 683 -19.55 6.22 15.38
N LEU A 684 -20.27 5.40 14.63
CA LEU A 684 -21.73 5.37 14.68
C LEU A 684 -22.15 4.93 16.09
N LYS A 685 -23.16 5.61 16.64
CA LYS A 685 -23.67 5.38 17.99
C LYS A 685 -24.96 4.58 17.93
#